data_4a0b3180dd3c188ab382324ef443edc4
#
_entry.id   4a0b3180dd3c188ab382324ef443edc4
#
_cell.length_a   1.000
_cell.length_b   1.000
_cell.length_c   1.000
_cell.angle_alpha   90.00
_cell.angle_beta   90.00
_cell.angle_gamma   90.00
#
_symmetry.space_group_name_H-M   'P 1'
#
loop_
_entity.id
_entity.type
_entity.pdbx_description
1 polymer ?
#
loop_
_entity_poly.entity_id
_entity_poly.type
_entity_poly.pdbx_seq_one_letter_code
_entity_poly.pdbx_strand_id
1 'polypeptide(L)'
;VSQGRLEVLLGFQQMIIDLTGMDIANASLLDEATAAAEAMSMCRRLSKSKSNVFFVDDRAHPQTLAVLKTRAGFMGFEILVGDPQTELGRRECFGVLLQYPASTGGLWDLTQVIETAHSKNALVVVAADLLSLALVKPPGEMGADMVIGSAQRFGVPMGYGGPHAAFFATREAYKRSVPGRIIGVSQDAQGHLALRMALQTREQHIRREKATSNICTAQVLLANISTFYAMYYGPEGLATIANRVHRLTCIMAKGFSKIGYTVIDQNFFDTISVHVPGLAGRLAARARESRINLRVIGPDHLGITFDETTQRRNLITLWRVFDTHAHHRLDIEALDDTVTSAIPSALKRKTPYLTHEIFHRYRSETEMMRYMRRTASKDISLGRSMIPLGSCTMKLSATSELLPISIRDFTNLHPFAPLEQTQGYQQLFEELEDMLCEITGFHAISLQPNAGSQGEYTGLLCIRAFHEAQGQGHRHICLIPSSAHGTNPASAVMAGMKVVIVACDDNGNVDLDDLRDKAATHQDQLAALMITYPSTHGVFEEKIRDICQVIHHHGGQVYMDGANLNALVGLCRPAEIGADVAHINLHKTFAIPHGGGGPGMGPIGVLSHLAPFLPDHVLVDGVNPASGGRATIGSVSAAPWGSASILPISWAYIALLG
;
A
#
# COMPACT_ATOMS: atom_id res chain seq x y z
N VAL A 1 -13.36 17.76 -14.88
CA VAL A 1 -11.95 17.67 -15.30
C VAL A 1 -11.53 16.25 -15.57
N SER A 2 -12.08 15.26 -14.83
CA SER A 2 -11.67 13.85 -14.88
C SER A 2 -12.88 12.89 -14.96
N GLN A 3 -13.88 13.19 -15.76
CA GLN A 3 -15.12 12.41 -15.82
C GLN A 3 -14.88 10.99 -16.34
N GLY A 4 -13.95 10.79 -17.27
CA GLY A 4 -13.60 9.47 -17.78
C GLY A 4 -12.89 8.62 -16.72
N ARG A 5 -11.92 9.18 -15.97
CA ARG A 5 -11.27 8.48 -14.87
C ARG A 5 -12.25 8.13 -13.76
N LEU A 6 -13.18 9.04 -13.43
CA LEU A 6 -14.19 8.80 -12.41
C LEU A 6 -15.16 7.69 -12.83
N GLU A 7 -15.50 7.58 -14.14
CA GLU A 7 -16.31 6.48 -14.68
C GLU A 7 -15.62 5.12 -14.48
N VAL A 8 -14.32 5.03 -14.78
CA VAL A 8 -13.57 3.79 -14.62
C VAL A 8 -13.40 3.46 -13.13
N LEU A 9 -13.18 4.45 -12.27
CA LEU A 9 -13.10 4.24 -10.82
C LEU A 9 -14.44 3.78 -10.22
N LEU A 10 -15.57 4.25 -10.76
CA LEU A 10 -16.88 3.72 -10.37
C LEU A 10 -16.99 2.24 -10.73
N GLY A 11 -16.46 1.84 -11.90
CA GLY A 11 -16.31 0.44 -12.29
C GLY A 11 -15.41 -0.35 -11.36
N PHE A 12 -14.29 0.24 -10.87
CA PHE A 12 -13.44 -0.37 -9.86
C PHE A 12 -14.20 -0.66 -8.57
N GLN A 13 -14.94 0.31 -8.05
CA GLN A 13 -15.75 0.12 -6.84
C GLN A 13 -16.76 -1.01 -7.03
N GLN A 14 -17.46 -1.05 -8.16
CA GLN A 14 -18.44 -2.11 -8.45
C GLN A 14 -17.77 -3.48 -8.53
N MET A 15 -16.61 -3.58 -9.20
CA MET A 15 -15.82 -4.81 -9.27
C MET A 15 -15.47 -5.34 -7.87
N ILE A 16 -15.00 -4.47 -6.99
CA ILE A 16 -14.63 -4.85 -5.62
C ILE A 16 -15.87 -5.27 -4.81
N ILE A 17 -16.97 -4.53 -4.90
CA ILE A 17 -18.24 -4.87 -4.24
C ILE A 17 -18.69 -6.28 -4.66
N ASP A 18 -18.73 -6.54 -5.96
CA ASP A 18 -19.22 -7.81 -6.51
C ASP A 18 -18.32 -8.98 -6.09
N LEU A 19 -17.00 -8.82 -6.13
CA LEU A 19 -16.07 -9.90 -5.80
C LEU A 19 -16.08 -10.19 -4.29
N THR A 20 -16.09 -9.16 -3.46
CA THR A 20 -15.99 -9.30 -1.99
C THR A 20 -17.32 -9.62 -1.30
N GLY A 21 -18.45 -9.40 -1.96
CA GLY A 21 -19.78 -9.53 -1.37
C GLY A 21 -20.08 -8.44 -0.34
N MET A 22 -19.45 -7.26 -0.47
CA MET A 22 -19.65 -6.12 0.41
C MET A 22 -20.62 -5.11 -0.21
N ASP A 23 -21.05 -4.11 0.58
CA ASP A 23 -22.09 -3.16 0.14
C ASP A 23 -21.49 -1.92 -0.52
N ILE A 24 -20.28 -1.51 -0.12
CA ILE A 24 -19.59 -0.31 -0.63
C ILE A 24 -18.09 -0.52 -0.68
N ALA A 25 -17.41 0.05 -1.68
CA ALA A 25 -15.96 0.07 -1.80
C ALA A 25 -15.45 1.47 -2.10
N ASN A 26 -14.18 1.72 -1.76
CA ASN A 26 -13.49 2.96 -2.10
C ASN A 26 -12.83 2.89 -3.51
N ALA A 27 -12.29 4.02 -3.96
CA ALA A 27 -11.68 4.16 -5.28
C ALA A 27 -10.14 3.96 -5.25
N SER A 28 -9.64 3.12 -4.41
CA SER A 28 -8.30 2.62 -4.12
C SER A 28 -7.66 3.16 -2.84
N LEU A 29 -6.74 2.37 -2.31
CA LEU A 29 -5.73 2.71 -1.30
C LEU A 29 -4.32 2.41 -1.83
N LEU A 30 -3.30 2.46 -0.97
CA LEU A 30 -1.89 2.45 -1.39
C LEU A 30 -1.37 1.02 -1.63
N ASP A 31 -1.46 0.15 -0.62
CA ASP A 31 -1.16 -1.29 -0.68
C ASP A 31 -1.98 -2.06 0.36
N GLU A 32 -1.92 -3.40 0.33
CA GLU A 32 -2.71 -4.23 1.25
C GLU A 32 -2.36 -3.97 2.73
N ALA A 33 -1.08 -3.84 3.05
CA ALA A 33 -0.64 -3.66 4.43
C ALA A 33 -1.10 -2.31 5.01
N THR A 34 -1.04 -1.24 4.23
CA THR A 34 -1.57 0.07 4.64
C THR A 34 -3.10 0.06 4.71
N ALA A 35 -3.78 -0.68 3.82
CA ALA A 35 -5.22 -0.88 3.90
C ALA A 35 -5.63 -1.62 5.18
N ALA A 36 -4.84 -2.63 5.61
CA ALA A 36 -5.03 -3.32 6.89
C ALA A 36 -4.85 -2.36 8.09
N ALA A 37 -3.86 -1.48 8.05
CA ALA A 37 -3.63 -0.48 9.08
C ALA A 37 -4.75 0.57 9.15
N GLU A 38 -5.30 0.98 8.02
CA GLU A 38 -6.50 1.83 7.96
C GLU A 38 -7.73 1.11 8.51
N ALA A 39 -7.90 -0.19 8.21
CA ALA A 39 -8.97 -1.02 8.72
C ALA A 39 -8.89 -1.18 10.25
N MET A 40 -7.70 -1.43 10.80
CA MET A 40 -7.46 -1.45 12.25
C MET A 40 -7.91 -0.14 12.90
N SER A 41 -7.50 1.00 12.33
CA SER A 41 -7.89 2.32 12.83
C SER A 41 -9.42 2.54 12.74
N MET A 42 -10.05 2.05 11.68
CA MET A 42 -11.51 2.11 11.52
C MET A 42 -12.23 1.20 12.51
N CYS A 43 -11.74 -0.03 12.75
CA CYS A 43 -12.25 -0.91 13.78
C CYS A 43 -12.26 -0.22 15.15
N ARG A 44 -11.15 0.44 15.52
CA ARG A 44 -11.07 1.14 16.82
C ARG A 44 -12.10 2.26 16.95
N ARG A 45 -12.36 3.01 15.88
CA ARG A 45 -13.38 4.09 15.89
C ARG A 45 -14.81 3.59 15.99
N LEU A 46 -15.09 2.40 15.46
CA LEU A 46 -16.47 1.87 15.34
C LEU A 46 -16.80 0.83 16.40
N SER A 47 -15.83 0.07 16.88
CA SER A 47 -16.04 -0.99 17.87
C SER A 47 -16.53 -0.42 19.21
N LYS A 48 -17.45 -1.15 19.82
CA LYS A 48 -17.95 -0.88 21.19
C LYS A 48 -17.05 -1.51 22.26
N SER A 49 -16.08 -2.34 21.87
CA SER A 49 -15.12 -2.94 22.80
C SER A 49 -14.24 -1.87 23.45
N LYS A 50 -13.98 -2.01 24.75
CA LYS A 50 -13.06 -1.15 25.51
C LYS A 50 -11.62 -1.61 25.43
N SER A 51 -11.37 -2.80 24.88
CA SER A 51 -10.02 -3.33 24.68
C SER A 51 -9.19 -2.43 23.75
N ASN A 52 -7.86 -2.37 23.95
CA ASN A 52 -6.90 -1.76 23.04
C ASN A 52 -6.19 -2.79 22.15
N VAL A 53 -6.63 -4.06 22.20
CA VAL A 53 -6.03 -5.17 21.46
C VAL A 53 -6.66 -5.29 20.09
N PHE A 54 -5.84 -5.40 19.05
CA PHE A 54 -6.19 -5.83 17.71
C PHE A 54 -5.63 -7.23 17.48
N PHE A 55 -6.49 -8.20 17.22
CA PHE A 55 -6.09 -9.58 16.99
C PHE A 55 -5.73 -9.79 15.50
N VAL A 56 -4.63 -10.47 15.22
CA VAL A 56 -4.17 -10.75 13.87
C VAL A 56 -3.96 -12.26 13.72
N ASP A 57 -4.56 -12.84 12.70
CA ASP A 57 -4.34 -14.24 12.28
C ASP A 57 -2.83 -14.48 12.08
N ASP A 58 -2.27 -15.49 12.71
CA ASP A 58 -0.86 -15.88 12.59
C ASP A 58 -0.47 -16.31 11.17
N ARG A 59 -1.46 -16.58 10.33
CA ARG A 59 -1.31 -16.86 8.89
C ARG A 59 -1.41 -15.62 8.00
N ALA A 60 -1.47 -14.40 8.57
CA ALA A 60 -1.38 -13.16 7.80
C ALA A 60 0.01 -13.00 7.14
N HIS A 61 0.08 -12.19 6.10
CA HIS A 61 1.35 -11.90 5.46
C HIS A 61 2.30 -11.14 6.41
N PRO A 62 3.59 -11.54 6.51
CA PRO A 62 4.54 -10.92 7.45
C PRO A 62 4.69 -9.40 7.26
N GLN A 63 4.71 -8.92 6.02
CA GLN A 63 4.78 -7.50 5.70
C GLN A 63 3.52 -6.74 6.16
N THR A 64 2.34 -7.35 6.07
CA THR A 64 1.10 -6.76 6.58
C THR A 64 1.15 -6.63 8.11
N LEU A 65 1.61 -7.69 8.79
CA LEU A 65 1.81 -7.68 10.23
C LEU A 65 2.83 -6.62 10.67
N ALA A 66 3.93 -6.44 9.92
CA ALA A 66 4.95 -5.42 10.23
C ALA A 66 4.37 -4.00 10.19
N VAL A 67 3.63 -3.65 9.13
CA VAL A 67 2.98 -2.33 9.02
C VAL A 67 1.92 -2.11 10.10
N LEU A 68 1.15 -3.16 10.44
CA LEU A 68 0.20 -3.09 11.56
C LEU A 68 0.91 -2.80 12.88
N LYS A 69 2.04 -3.46 13.17
CA LYS A 69 2.83 -3.22 14.39
C LYS A 69 3.35 -1.78 14.45
N THR A 70 3.87 -1.26 13.34
CA THR A 70 4.30 0.14 13.23
C THR A 70 3.15 1.09 13.56
N ARG A 71 1.99 0.93 12.91
CA ARG A 71 0.82 1.78 13.14
C ARG A 71 0.30 1.66 14.57
N ALA A 72 0.19 0.45 15.09
CA ALA A 72 -0.34 0.17 16.42
C ALA A 72 0.53 0.78 17.53
N GLY A 73 1.85 0.65 17.44
CA GLY A 73 2.79 1.15 18.45
C GLY A 73 2.61 2.64 18.71
N PHE A 74 2.56 3.45 17.65
CA PHE A 74 2.41 4.91 17.78
C PHE A 74 0.99 5.37 18.15
N MET A 75 -0.01 4.52 17.96
CA MET A 75 -1.40 4.78 18.38
C MET A 75 -1.73 4.20 19.76
N GLY A 76 -0.80 3.49 20.41
CA GLY A 76 -1.01 2.84 21.70
C GLY A 76 -1.92 1.62 21.64
N PHE A 77 -2.00 0.94 20.49
CA PHE A 77 -2.71 -0.33 20.34
C PHE A 77 -1.76 -1.50 20.56
N GLU A 78 -2.30 -2.59 21.06
CA GLU A 78 -1.60 -3.87 21.21
C GLU A 78 -1.95 -4.80 20.04
N ILE A 79 -0.95 -5.38 19.38
CA ILE A 79 -1.13 -6.42 18.37
C ILE A 79 -0.94 -7.78 19.03
N LEU A 80 -2.00 -8.58 19.01
CA LEU A 80 -1.97 -9.98 19.44
C LEU A 80 -2.04 -10.89 18.22
N VAL A 81 -0.99 -11.65 17.97
CA VAL A 81 -0.92 -12.62 16.87
C VAL A 81 -1.21 -14.02 17.42
N GLY A 82 -2.08 -14.78 16.76
CA GLY A 82 -2.41 -16.13 17.18
C GLY A 82 -3.35 -16.84 16.22
N ASP A 83 -3.65 -18.11 16.51
CA ASP A 83 -4.64 -18.88 15.76
C ASP A 83 -6.07 -18.41 16.14
N PRO A 84 -6.81 -17.82 15.18
CA PRO A 84 -8.15 -17.30 15.48
C PRO A 84 -9.17 -18.37 15.87
N GLN A 85 -8.95 -19.64 15.49
CA GLN A 85 -9.87 -20.74 15.83
C GLN A 85 -9.77 -21.16 17.30
N THR A 86 -8.59 -21.08 17.88
CA THR A 86 -8.33 -21.58 19.24
C THR A 86 -8.14 -20.50 20.27
N GLU A 87 -7.66 -19.31 19.88
CA GLU A 87 -7.25 -18.27 20.81
C GLU A 87 -8.20 -17.09 20.89
N LEU A 88 -8.87 -16.71 19.78
CA LEU A 88 -9.74 -15.54 19.73
C LEU A 88 -10.86 -15.59 20.79
N GLY A 89 -11.43 -16.78 21.02
CA GLY A 89 -12.49 -16.99 22.02
C GLY A 89 -12.07 -16.63 23.45
N ARG A 90 -10.76 -16.56 23.74
CA ARG A 90 -10.21 -16.32 25.09
C ARG A 90 -9.75 -14.88 25.30
N ARG A 91 -9.82 -14.03 24.30
CA ARG A 91 -9.27 -12.66 24.34
C ARG A 91 -10.34 -11.62 24.05
N GLU A 92 -10.20 -10.47 24.71
CA GLU A 92 -10.98 -9.27 24.39
C GLU A 92 -10.18 -8.44 23.39
N CYS A 93 -10.80 -8.06 22.27
CA CYS A 93 -10.19 -7.22 21.24
C CYS A 93 -11.23 -6.25 20.67
N PHE A 94 -10.78 -5.17 20.02
CA PHE A 94 -11.66 -4.25 19.33
C PHE A 94 -11.84 -4.61 17.84
N GLY A 95 -10.96 -5.41 17.30
CA GLY A 95 -11.02 -5.86 15.92
C GLY A 95 -10.12 -7.05 15.66
N VAL A 96 -10.34 -7.72 14.55
CA VAL A 96 -9.65 -8.94 14.12
C VAL A 96 -9.28 -8.80 12.65
N LEU A 97 -8.05 -9.17 12.27
CA LEU A 97 -7.64 -9.37 10.89
C LEU A 97 -7.50 -10.86 10.60
N LEU A 98 -8.17 -11.34 9.56
CA LEU A 98 -8.07 -12.70 9.03
C LEU A 98 -7.50 -12.67 7.62
N GLN A 99 -6.72 -13.67 7.23
CA GLN A 99 -6.14 -13.81 5.90
C GLN A 99 -6.86 -14.88 5.08
N TYR A 100 -7.29 -14.58 3.83
CA TYR A 100 -8.08 -15.48 3.00
C TYR A 100 -7.74 -15.36 1.49
N PRO A 101 -7.08 -16.38 0.89
CA PRO A 101 -6.41 -17.53 1.53
C PRO A 101 -5.31 -17.11 2.50
N ALA A 102 -4.95 -18.02 3.41
CA ALA A 102 -3.82 -17.82 4.33
C ALA A 102 -2.50 -17.63 3.57
N SER A 103 -1.50 -16.99 4.17
CA SER A 103 -0.19 -16.80 3.54
C SER A 103 0.56 -18.13 3.28
N THR A 104 0.16 -19.20 3.94
CA THR A 104 0.60 -20.58 3.70
C THR A 104 -0.16 -21.28 2.58
N GLY A 105 -1.23 -20.68 2.09
CA GLY A 105 -2.12 -21.19 1.05
C GLY A 105 -3.43 -21.77 1.56
N GLY A 106 -3.56 -22.03 2.85
CA GLY A 106 -4.72 -22.69 3.44
C GLY A 106 -6.05 -21.94 3.23
N LEU A 107 -7.10 -22.68 2.91
CA LEU A 107 -8.48 -22.21 2.81
C LEU A 107 -9.35 -22.85 3.90
N TRP A 108 -10.10 -22.04 4.64
CA TRP A 108 -11.01 -22.49 5.68
C TRP A 108 -12.22 -21.58 5.81
N ASP A 109 -13.30 -22.07 6.43
CA ASP A 109 -14.54 -21.31 6.61
C ASP A 109 -14.38 -20.32 7.77
N LEU A 110 -14.47 -19.03 7.47
CA LEU A 110 -14.30 -17.95 8.45
C LEU A 110 -15.57 -17.69 9.29
N THR A 111 -16.71 -18.26 8.92
CA THR A 111 -18.04 -17.91 9.49
C THR A 111 -18.05 -18.01 11.02
N GLN A 112 -17.60 -19.12 11.59
CA GLN A 112 -17.62 -19.34 13.04
C GLN A 112 -16.69 -18.38 13.80
N VAL A 113 -15.52 -18.09 13.25
CA VAL A 113 -14.56 -17.14 13.85
C VAL A 113 -15.11 -15.71 13.80
N ILE A 114 -15.77 -15.34 12.71
CA ILE A 114 -16.45 -14.05 12.58
C ILE A 114 -17.56 -13.91 13.62
N GLU A 115 -18.41 -14.92 13.79
CA GLU A 115 -19.46 -14.95 14.83
C GLU A 115 -18.87 -14.84 16.24
N THR A 116 -17.74 -15.51 16.50
CA THR A 116 -17.03 -15.43 17.78
C THR A 116 -16.51 -14.02 18.05
N ALA A 117 -15.94 -13.35 17.05
CA ALA A 117 -15.49 -11.95 17.17
C ALA A 117 -16.67 -11.01 17.46
N HIS A 118 -17.77 -11.14 16.71
CA HIS A 118 -18.96 -10.31 16.87
C HIS A 118 -19.61 -10.48 18.25
N SER A 119 -19.62 -11.70 18.82
CA SER A 119 -20.13 -11.94 20.18
C SER A 119 -19.38 -11.14 21.25
N LYS A 120 -18.14 -10.69 20.94
CA LYS A 120 -17.30 -9.85 21.79
C LYS A 120 -17.28 -8.37 21.39
N ASN A 121 -18.15 -7.94 20.49
CA ASN A 121 -18.17 -6.60 19.91
C ASN A 121 -16.89 -6.23 19.15
N ALA A 122 -16.11 -7.18 18.70
CA ALA A 122 -14.98 -6.96 17.81
C ALA A 122 -15.45 -6.94 16.34
N LEU A 123 -14.88 -6.04 15.54
CA LEU A 123 -15.14 -5.98 14.09
C LEU A 123 -14.13 -6.86 13.35
N VAL A 124 -14.57 -7.45 12.24
CA VAL A 124 -13.74 -8.39 11.48
C VAL A 124 -13.36 -7.82 10.13
N VAL A 125 -12.04 -7.77 9.89
CA VAL A 125 -11.40 -7.42 8.62
C VAL A 125 -10.88 -8.70 7.98
N VAL A 126 -11.16 -8.92 6.70
CA VAL A 126 -10.58 -10.02 5.93
C VAL A 126 -9.67 -9.46 4.84
N ALA A 127 -8.40 -9.83 4.87
CA ALA A 127 -7.46 -9.58 3.78
C ALA A 127 -7.64 -10.70 2.74
N ALA A 128 -8.04 -10.35 1.52
CA ALA A 128 -8.47 -11.32 0.52
C ALA A 128 -7.77 -11.15 -0.83
N ASP A 129 -7.43 -12.28 -1.46
CA ASP A 129 -6.96 -12.32 -2.85
C ASP A 129 -8.15 -12.26 -3.82
N LEU A 130 -8.21 -11.22 -4.66
CA LEU A 130 -9.32 -11.01 -5.61
C LEU A 130 -9.51 -12.15 -6.61
N LEU A 131 -8.44 -12.78 -7.10
CA LEU A 131 -8.57 -13.84 -8.09
C LEU A 131 -9.19 -15.10 -7.47
N SER A 132 -8.84 -15.41 -6.23
CA SER A 132 -9.45 -16.52 -5.49
C SER A 132 -10.97 -16.34 -5.36
N LEU A 133 -11.43 -15.08 -5.14
CA LEU A 133 -12.84 -14.76 -4.99
C LEU A 133 -13.69 -15.02 -6.25
N ALA A 134 -13.07 -15.27 -7.38
CA ALA A 134 -13.79 -15.79 -8.55
C ALA A 134 -14.32 -17.22 -8.35
N LEU A 135 -13.68 -17.99 -7.44
CA LEU A 135 -14.02 -19.41 -7.20
C LEU A 135 -14.49 -19.70 -5.78
N VAL A 136 -14.07 -18.90 -4.79
CA VAL A 136 -14.37 -19.15 -3.38
C VAL A 136 -15.42 -18.19 -2.83
N LYS A 137 -16.14 -18.66 -1.79
CA LYS A 137 -17.18 -17.88 -1.10
C LYS A 137 -16.63 -16.55 -0.62
N PRO A 138 -17.27 -15.41 -0.97
CA PRO A 138 -16.80 -14.09 -0.59
C PRO A 138 -16.85 -13.87 0.93
N PRO A 139 -15.89 -13.12 1.50
CA PRO A 139 -15.89 -12.81 2.94
C PRO A 139 -17.13 -12.05 3.40
N GLY A 140 -17.71 -11.21 2.54
CA GLY A 140 -18.96 -10.52 2.83
C GLY A 140 -20.13 -11.48 3.12
N GLU A 141 -20.20 -12.63 2.43
CA GLU A 141 -21.21 -13.66 2.67
C GLU A 141 -20.93 -14.50 3.93
N MET A 142 -19.71 -14.45 4.45
CA MET A 142 -19.34 -15.09 5.71
C MET A 142 -19.55 -14.17 6.93
N GLY A 143 -19.95 -12.91 6.71
CA GLY A 143 -20.25 -11.96 7.77
C GLY A 143 -19.15 -10.92 8.06
N ALA A 144 -18.08 -10.84 7.27
CA ALA A 144 -17.04 -9.84 7.44
C ALA A 144 -17.61 -8.41 7.48
N ASP A 145 -17.02 -7.54 8.30
CA ASP A 145 -17.36 -6.11 8.38
C ASP A 145 -16.61 -5.29 7.33
N MET A 146 -15.36 -5.69 7.05
CA MET A 146 -14.47 -5.06 6.08
C MET A 146 -13.72 -6.12 5.30
N VAL A 147 -13.46 -5.85 4.03
CA VAL A 147 -12.59 -6.69 3.17
C VAL A 147 -11.57 -5.77 2.51
N ILE A 148 -10.30 -6.12 2.68
CA ILE A 148 -9.18 -5.39 2.08
C ILE A 148 -8.32 -6.32 1.25
N GLY A 149 -7.42 -5.79 0.44
CA GLY A 149 -6.47 -6.58 -0.34
C GLY A 149 -5.83 -5.76 -1.44
N SER A 150 -5.14 -6.44 -2.35
CA SER A 150 -4.51 -5.84 -3.52
C SER A 150 -5.21 -6.27 -4.81
N ALA A 151 -5.41 -5.33 -5.74
CA ALA A 151 -5.91 -5.59 -7.09
C ALA A 151 -4.77 -5.89 -8.09
N GLN A 152 -3.53 -6.07 -7.62
CA GLN A 152 -2.36 -6.30 -8.46
C GLN A 152 -2.57 -7.42 -9.47
N ARG A 153 -3.19 -8.54 -9.08
CA ARG A 153 -3.42 -9.71 -9.95
C ARG A 153 -4.31 -9.43 -11.15
N PHE A 154 -4.98 -8.29 -11.19
CA PHE A 154 -5.82 -7.87 -12.31
C PHE A 154 -5.03 -6.95 -13.25
N GLY A 155 -4.00 -7.51 -13.91
CA GLY A 155 -3.27 -6.89 -15.00
C GLY A 155 -2.17 -5.91 -14.62
N VAL A 156 -1.83 -5.77 -13.33
CA VAL A 156 -0.75 -4.91 -12.87
C VAL A 156 0.53 -5.73 -12.68
N PRO A 157 1.68 -5.29 -13.21
CA PRO A 157 2.95 -5.98 -12.98
C PRO A 157 3.34 -6.05 -11.50
N MET A 158 4.19 -7.03 -11.13
CA MET A 158 4.73 -7.13 -9.77
C MET A 158 5.56 -5.89 -9.38
N GLY A 159 6.30 -5.32 -10.32
CA GLY A 159 6.96 -4.02 -10.20
C GLY A 159 7.91 -3.88 -9.03
N TYR A 160 8.56 -4.94 -8.64
CA TYR A 160 9.43 -5.00 -7.47
C TYR A 160 8.75 -4.44 -6.18
N GLY A 161 7.43 -4.60 -6.09
CA GLY A 161 6.62 -4.19 -4.94
C GLY A 161 5.56 -3.12 -5.22
N GLY A 162 5.56 -2.53 -6.40
CA GLY A 162 4.53 -1.56 -6.77
C GLY A 162 4.94 -0.58 -7.86
N PRO A 163 3.97 0.32 -8.22
CA PRO A 163 2.72 0.63 -7.51
C PRO A 163 1.61 -0.42 -7.73
N HIS A 164 0.79 -0.64 -6.72
CA HIS A 164 -0.39 -1.51 -6.77
C HIS A 164 -1.61 -0.77 -6.24
N ALA A 165 -2.82 -1.07 -6.76
CA ALA A 165 -4.05 -0.55 -6.19
C ALA A 165 -4.53 -1.49 -5.07
N ALA A 166 -4.48 -1.06 -3.83
CA ALA A 166 -5.22 -1.72 -2.78
C ALA A 166 -6.70 -1.34 -2.83
N PHE A 167 -7.54 -2.20 -2.31
CA PHE A 167 -8.97 -1.94 -2.16
C PHE A 167 -9.40 -2.01 -0.70
N PHE A 168 -10.52 -1.36 -0.42
CA PHE A 168 -11.18 -1.38 0.87
C PHE A 168 -12.69 -1.40 0.63
N ALA A 169 -13.33 -2.47 1.08
CA ALA A 169 -14.79 -2.64 1.01
C ALA A 169 -15.38 -2.86 2.39
N THR A 170 -16.62 -2.41 2.59
CA THR A 170 -17.28 -2.51 3.89
C THR A 170 -18.81 -2.52 3.78
N ARG A 171 -19.49 -2.65 4.93
CA ARG A 171 -20.94 -2.55 5.02
C ARG A 171 -21.42 -1.11 4.85
N GLU A 172 -22.61 -0.94 4.28
CA GLU A 172 -23.27 0.37 4.07
C GLU A 172 -23.33 1.19 5.38
N ALA A 173 -23.56 0.52 6.52
CA ALA A 173 -23.59 1.15 7.83
C ALA A 173 -22.31 1.93 8.19
N TYR A 174 -21.18 1.55 7.63
CA TYR A 174 -19.87 2.12 7.96
C TYR A 174 -19.35 3.13 6.94
N LYS A 175 -20.10 3.44 5.90
CA LYS A 175 -19.68 4.31 4.77
C LYS A 175 -19.08 5.65 5.16
N ARG A 176 -19.48 6.22 6.31
CA ARG A 176 -18.96 7.51 6.81
C ARG A 176 -17.60 7.40 7.50
N SER A 177 -17.09 6.19 7.70
CA SER A 177 -15.81 5.92 8.35
C SER A 177 -14.75 5.32 7.40
N VAL A 178 -15.13 5.04 6.15
CA VAL A 178 -14.23 4.44 5.13
C VAL A 178 -13.04 5.36 4.85
N PRO A 179 -11.81 4.86 4.82
CA PRO A 179 -10.65 5.63 4.37
C PRO A 179 -10.64 5.78 2.84
N GLY A 180 -9.93 6.79 2.34
CA GLY A 180 -9.79 7.02 0.91
C GLY A 180 -11.06 7.60 0.25
N ARG A 181 -11.01 7.77 -1.05
CA ARG A 181 -12.05 8.44 -1.83
C ARG A 181 -13.14 7.48 -2.26
N ILE A 182 -14.36 7.99 -2.38
CA ILE A 182 -15.51 7.29 -2.94
C ILE A 182 -16.04 8.12 -4.11
N ILE A 183 -16.27 7.49 -5.25
CA ILE A 183 -16.90 8.11 -6.41
C ILE A 183 -18.41 7.86 -6.33
N GLY A 184 -19.16 8.89 -6.61
CA GLY A 184 -20.62 8.84 -6.63
C GLY A 184 -21.20 9.54 -7.86
N VAL A 185 -22.45 9.19 -8.16
CA VAL A 185 -23.25 9.78 -9.24
C VAL A 185 -23.93 11.03 -8.74
N SER A 186 -23.93 12.08 -9.54
CA SER A 186 -24.54 13.40 -9.28
C SER A 186 -25.06 14.00 -10.59
N GLN A 187 -25.46 15.26 -10.56
CA GLN A 187 -25.83 16.04 -11.73
C GLN A 187 -24.99 17.32 -11.79
N ASP A 188 -24.73 17.79 -13.01
CA ASP A 188 -24.12 19.08 -13.25
C ASP A 188 -25.16 20.24 -13.14
N ALA A 189 -24.70 21.47 -13.38
CA ALA A 189 -25.57 22.65 -13.31
C ALA A 189 -26.68 22.68 -14.39
N GLN A 190 -26.55 21.88 -15.44
CA GLN A 190 -27.54 21.74 -16.51
C GLN A 190 -28.45 20.51 -16.31
N GLY A 191 -28.27 19.73 -15.24
CA GLY A 191 -29.05 18.54 -14.96
C GLY A 191 -28.56 17.26 -15.64
N HIS A 192 -27.40 17.29 -16.34
CA HIS A 192 -26.80 16.11 -16.92
C HIS A 192 -26.11 15.25 -15.87
N LEU A 193 -26.04 13.93 -16.11
CA LEU A 193 -25.31 13.01 -15.27
C LEU A 193 -23.85 13.41 -15.16
N ALA A 194 -23.35 13.55 -13.94
CA ALA A 194 -21.98 13.87 -13.64
C ALA A 194 -21.45 13.00 -12.50
N LEU A 195 -20.17 12.68 -12.54
CA LEU A 195 -19.49 11.93 -11.49
C LEU A 195 -18.68 12.88 -10.62
N ARG A 196 -18.64 12.58 -9.32
CA ARG A 196 -17.90 13.39 -8.35
C ARG A 196 -17.39 12.52 -7.19
N MET A 197 -16.44 13.05 -6.44
CA MET A 197 -16.10 12.47 -5.13
C MET A 197 -17.30 12.63 -4.18
N ALA A 198 -17.70 11.54 -3.53
CA ALA A 198 -18.82 11.48 -2.60
C ALA A 198 -18.35 11.41 -1.15
N LEU A 199 -19.19 11.80 -0.20
CA LEU A 199 -18.93 11.75 1.24
C LEU A 199 -17.62 12.45 1.66
N GLN A 200 -17.25 13.54 0.99
CA GLN A 200 -15.98 14.26 1.19
C GLN A 200 -15.80 14.83 2.60
N THR A 201 -16.89 15.01 3.36
CA THR A 201 -16.84 15.57 4.72
C THR A 201 -16.03 14.74 5.71
N ARG A 202 -15.63 13.51 5.36
CA ARG A 202 -14.77 12.64 6.18
C ARG A 202 -13.28 12.75 5.78
N GLU A 203 -12.98 13.38 4.64
CA GLU A 203 -11.64 13.45 4.07
C GLU A 203 -10.80 14.59 4.67
N GLN A 204 -9.49 14.48 4.58
CA GLN A 204 -8.51 15.37 5.23
C GLN A 204 -8.56 16.84 4.74
N HIS A 205 -8.93 17.09 3.49
CA HIS A 205 -9.03 18.46 2.95
C HIS A 205 -10.21 19.25 3.55
N ILE A 206 -11.16 18.58 4.21
CA ILE A 206 -12.28 19.23 4.92
C ILE A 206 -12.11 19.09 6.44
N ARG A 207 -11.86 17.87 6.93
CA ARG A 207 -11.84 17.54 8.36
C ARG A 207 -10.49 17.79 9.04
N ARG A 208 -9.39 17.92 8.28
CA ARG A 208 -8.04 18.14 8.81
C ARG A 208 -7.68 17.11 9.89
N GLU A 209 -7.40 17.52 11.12
CA GLU A 209 -7.09 16.66 12.26
C GLU A 209 -8.22 15.70 12.68
N LYS A 210 -9.44 15.94 12.21
CA LYS A 210 -10.60 15.06 12.48
C LYS A 210 -10.92 14.12 11.31
N ALA A 211 -10.05 14.04 10.30
CA ALA A 211 -10.24 13.17 9.15
C ALA A 211 -10.16 11.69 9.53
N THR A 212 -10.78 10.84 8.71
CA THR A 212 -10.72 9.38 8.90
C THR A 212 -9.37 8.80 8.52
N SER A 213 -8.60 9.47 7.64
CA SER A 213 -7.28 9.07 7.15
C SER A 213 -6.55 10.30 6.59
N ASN A 214 -5.23 10.22 6.42
CA ASN A 214 -4.42 11.24 5.75
C ASN A 214 -4.31 11.04 4.23
N ILE A 215 -4.84 9.97 3.65
CA ILE A 215 -4.68 9.60 2.25
C ILE A 215 -5.22 10.70 1.33
N CYS A 216 -4.36 11.16 0.40
CA CYS A 216 -4.66 12.14 -0.65
C CYS A 216 -4.44 11.54 -2.04
N THR A 217 -3.18 11.32 -2.44
CA THR A 217 -2.82 10.55 -3.63
C THR A 217 -2.98 9.08 -3.32
N ALA A 218 -3.76 8.38 -4.15
CA ALA A 218 -4.01 6.93 -4.05
C ALA A 218 -3.36 6.20 -5.26
N GLN A 219 -4.07 5.29 -5.90
CA GLN A 219 -3.54 4.45 -6.98
C GLN A 219 -4.49 4.42 -8.19
N VAL A 220 -4.94 5.59 -8.64
CA VAL A 220 -5.98 5.73 -9.67
C VAL A 220 -5.64 5.00 -10.96
N LEU A 221 -4.42 5.16 -11.50
CA LEU A 221 -4.05 4.51 -12.76
C LEU A 221 -4.04 2.98 -12.64
N LEU A 222 -3.60 2.44 -11.49
CA LEU A 222 -3.55 1.00 -11.24
C LEU A 222 -4.97 0.43 -11.05
N ALA A 223 -5.85 1.16 -10.35
CA ALA A 223 -7.27 0.81 -10.23
C ALA A 223 -7.95 0.79 -11.62
N ASN A 224 -7.62 1.73 -12.50
CA ASN A 224 -8.13 1.74 -13.87
C ASN A 224 -7.65 0.52 -14.66
N ILE A 225 -6.37 0.15 -14.56
CA ILE A 225 -5.83 -1.07 -15.21
C ILE A 225 -6.60 -2.31 -14.72
N SER A 226 -6.78 -2.45 -13.42
CA SER A 226 -7.51 -3.58 -12.84
C SER A 226 -8.97 -3.65 -13.30
N THR A 227 -9.60 -2.49 -13.44
CA THR A 227 -10.97 -2.40 -13.96
C THR A 227 -11.03 -2.81 -15.43
N PHE A 228 -10.12 -2.33 -16.27
CA PHE A 228 -10.05 -2.71 -17.68
C PHE A 228 -9.76 -4.20 -17.86
N TYR A 229 -8.92 -4.79 -17.00
CA TYR A 229 -8.67 -6.22 -16.97
C TYR A 229 -9.96 -7.01 -16.71
N ALA A 230 -10.72 -6.61 -15.68
CA ALA A 230 -12.00 -7.24 -15.35
C ALA A 230 -13.05 -7.05 -16.46
N MET A 231 -13.09 -5.87 -17.12
CA MET A 231 -13.97 -5.63 -18.26
C MET A 231 -13.63 -6.50 -19.47
N TYR A 232 -12.33 -6.69 -19.73
CA TYR A 232 -11.84 -7.47 -20.86
C TYR A 232 -12.12 -8.97 -20.70
N TYR A 233 -11.79 -9.54 -19.54
CA TYR A 233 -11.99 -10.96 -19.29
C TYR A 233 -13.41 -11.29 -18.83
N GLY A 234 -14.06 -10.41 -18.10
CA GLY A 234 -15.35 -10.58 -17.46
C GLY A 234 -15.41 -11.76 -16.48
N PRO A 235 -16.59 -12.12 -15.97
CA PRO A 235 -16.72 -13.14 -14.96
C PRO A 235 -16.25 -14.53 -15.44
N GLU A 236 -16.58 -14.93 -16.67
CA GLU A 236 -16.20 -16.23 -17.23
C GLU A 236 -14.69 -16.33 -17.48
N GLY A 237 -14.06 -15.25 -18.00
CA GLY A 237 -12.62 -15.20 -18.23
C GLY A 237 -11.84 -15.25 -16.92
N LEU A 238 -12.26 -14.49 -15.89
CA LEU A 238 -11.64 -14.54 -14.56
C LEU A 238 -11.78 -15.92 -13.92
N ALA A 239 -12.97 -16.54 -14.01
CA ALA A 239 -13.16 -17.90 -13.53
C ALA A 239 -12.27 -18.91 -14.27
N THR A 240 -12.09 -18.76 -15.59
CA THR A 240 -11.22 -19.60 -16.39
C THR A 240 -9.76 -19.49 -15.97
N ILE A 241 -9.27 -18.25 -15.76
CA ILE A 241 -7.91 -17.98 -15.26
C ILE A 241 -7.72 -18.61 -13.87
N ALA A 242 -8.64 -18.34 -12.95
CA ALA A 242 -8.59 -18.84 -11.59
C ALA A 242 -8.61 -20.40 -11.54
N ASN A 243 -9.49 -21.03 -12.33
CA ASN A 243 -9.57 -22.49 -12.43
C ASN A 243 -8.27 -23.08 -12.99
N ARG A 244 -7.67 -22.46 -14.01
CA ARG A 244 -6.40 -22.91 -14.58
C ARG A 244 -5.27 -22.89 -13.54
N VAL A 245 -5.14 -21.77 -12.81
CA VAL A 245 -4.13 -21.61 -11.74
C VAL A 245 -4.36 -22.65 -10.65
N HIS A 246 -5.59 -22.74 -10.15
CA HIS A 246 -5.96 -23.73 -9.12
C HIS A 246 -5.68 -25.18 -9.56
N ARG A 247 -6.02 -25.54 -10.81
CA ARG A 247 -5.75 -26.86 -11.34
C ARG A 247 -4.26 -27.20 -11.37
N LEU A 248 -3.41 -26.27 -11.83
CA LEU A 248 -1.95 -26.46 -11.80
C LEU A 248 -1.44 -26.68 -10.37
N THR A 249 -1.96 -25.95 -9.40
CA THR A 249 -1.62 -26.12 -7.98
C THR A 249 -2.04 -27.50 -7.47
N CYS A 250 -3.23 -27.97 -7.82
CA CYS A 250 -3.71 -29.30 -7.45
C CYS A 250 -2.84 -30.42 -8.06
N ILE A 251 -2.44 -30.27 -9.33
CA ILE A 251 -1.52 -31.21 -10.00
C ILE A 251 -0.18 -31.25 -9.26
N MET A 252 0.36 -30.07 -8.90
CA MET A 252 1.61 -29.96 -8.16
C MET A 252 1.54 -30.64 -6.80
N ALA A 253 0.50 -30.36 -6.01
CA ALA A 253 0.28 -30.95 -4.70
C ALA A 253 0.19 -32.49 -4.78
N LYS A 254 -0.52 -33.00 -5.78
CA LYS A 254 -0.63 -34.45 -6.02
C LYS A 254 0.72 -35.07 -6.41
N GLY A 255 1.51 -34.37 -7.23
CA GLY A 255 2.86 -34.80 -7.58
C GLY A 255 3.77 -34.87 -6.35
N PHE A 256 3.72 -33.88 -5.45
CA PHE A 256 4.48 -33.92 -4.19
C PHE A 256 4.12 -35.12 -3.32
N SER A 257 2.84 -35.43 -3.18
CA SER A 257 2.40 -36.66 -2.46
C SER A 257 2.98 -37.93 -3.07
N LYS A 258 3.11 -37.97 -4.40
CA LYS A 258 3.68 -39.15 -5.12
C LYS A 258 5.18 -39.31 -4.88
N ILE A 259 5.92 -38.21 -4.68
CA ILE A 259 7.36 -38.27 -4.40
C ILE A 259 7.68 -38.21 -2.90
N GLY A 260 6.66 -38.38 -2.04
CA GLY A 260 6.85 -38.56 -0.60
C GLY A 260 6.86 -37.28 0.23
N TYR A 261 6.50 -36.12 -0.34
CA TYR A 261 6.36 -34.86 0.42
C TYR A 261 4.91 -34.63 0.86
N THR A 262 4.75 -33.99 2.01
CA THR A 262 3.44 -33.63 2.56
C THR A 262 3.15 -32.16 2.28
N VAL A 263 2.01 -31.89 1.63
CA VAL A 263 1.40 -30.56 1.55
C VAL A 263 0.63 -30.33 2.84
N ILE A 264 0.89 -29.21 3.52
CA ILE A 264 0.39 -28.92 4.87
C ILE A 264 -1.14 -28.78 4.86
N ASP A 265 -1.63 -27.85 4.05
CA ASP A 265 -3.06 -27.59 3.92
C ASP A 265 -3.66 -28.46 2.80
N GLN A 266 -4.74 -29.17 3.10
CA GLN A 266 -5.45 -29.98 2.10
C GLN A 266 -6.41 -29.13 1.24
N ASN A 267 -6.84 -27.99 1.77
CA ASN A 267 -7.70 -27.04 1.10
C ASN A 267 -6.86 -25.79 0.77
N PHE A 268 -6.75 -25.46 -0.49
CA PHE A 268 -5.95 -24.33 -0.97
C PHE A 268 -6.51 -23.78 -2.28
N PHE A 269 -6.01 -22.63 -2.70
CA PHE A 269 -6.31 -22.05 -4.01
C PHE A 269 -5.13 -22.17 -4.98
N ASP A 270 -4.13 -21.31 -4.88
CA ASP A 270 -2.99 -21.20 -5.80
C ASP A 270 -1.63 -21.33 -5.10
N THR A 271 -1.65 -21.41 -3.80
CA THR A 271 -0.46 -21.47 -2.95
C THR A 271 -0.51 -22.73 -2.10
N ILE A 272 0.64 -23.41 -1.98
CA ILE A 272 0.82 -24.57 -1.11
C ILE A 272 2.08 -24.41 -0.27
N SER A 273 2.04 -24.90 0.96
CA SER A 273 3.21 -25.08 1.82
C SER A 273 3.56 -26.55 1.92
N VAL A 274 4.84 -26.87 1.65
CA VAL A 274 5.35 -28.25 1.60
C VAL A 274 6.27 -28.48 2.79
N HIS A 275 6.03 -29.56 3.53
CA HIS A 275 6.88 -29.98 4.63
C HIS A 275 8.12 -30.72 4.10
N VAL A 276 9.31 -30.19 4.45
CA VAL A 276 10.63 -30.62 3.94
C VAL A 276 11.66 -30.64 5.09
N PRO A 277 11.57 -31.55 6.06
CA PRO A 277 12.32 -31.49 7.33
C PRO A 277 13.82 -31.29 7.13
N GLY A 278 14.36 -30.15 7.61
CA GLY A 278 15.77 -29.76 7.51
C GLY A 278 16.29 -29.51 6.09
N LEU A 279 15.42 -29.52 5.07
CA LEU A 279 15.83 -29.44 3.67
C LEU A 279 15.48 -28.12 2.99
N ALA A 280 14.73 -27.21 3.64
CA ALA A 280 14.20 -26.01 3.01
C ALA A 280 15.27 -25.17 2.32
N GLY A 281 16.37 -24.87 2.99
CA GLY A 281 17.46 -24.07 2.42
C GLY A 281 18.13 -24.77 1.21
N ARG A 282 18.35 -26.07 1.31
CA ARG A 282 18.98 -26.86 0.23
C ARG A 282 18.09 -26.96 -1.00
N LEU A 283 16.78 -27.20 -0.82
CA LEU A 283 15.84 -27.27 -1.93
C LEU A 283 15.59 -25.91 -2.56
N ALA A 284 15.54 -24.85 -1.76
CA ALA A 284 15.47 -23.49 -2.27
C ALA A 284 16.70 -23.10 -3.12
N ALA A 285 17.90 -23.47 -2.67
CA ALA A 285 19.13 -23.26 -3.45
C ALA A 285 19.10 -24.02 -4.78
N ARG A 286 18.69 -25.31 -4.76
CA ARG A 286 18.55 -26.12 -5.97
C ARG A 286 17.46 -25.60 -6.92
N ALA A 287 16.39 -25.03 -6.38
CA ALA A 287 15.36 -24.36 -7.18
C ALA A 287 15.93 -23.12 -7.89
N ARG A 288 16.78 -22.34 -7.21
CA ARG A 288 17.47 -21.17 -7.82
C ARG A 288 18.39 -21.56 -8.98
N GLU A 289 19.08 -22.68 -8.91
CA GLU A 289 19.83 -23.24 -10.04
C GLU A 289 18.94 -23.48 -11.28
N SER A 290 17.67 -23.81 -11.04
CA SER A 290 16.62 -23.97 -12.05
C SER A 290 15.88 -22.66 -12.37
N ARG A 291 16.36 -21.50 -11.88
CA ARG A 291 15.75 -20.17 -12.02
C ARG A 291 14.35 -20.07 -11.41
N ILE A 292 14.14 -20.73 -10.28
CA ILE A 292 12.88 -20.69 -9.51
C ILE A 292 13.20 -20.24 -8.09
N ASN A 293 12.59 -19.13 -7.66
CA ASN A 293 12.62 -18.69 -6.27
C ASN A 293 11.44 -19.32 -5.50
N LEU A 294 11.71 -19.82 -4.31
CA LEU A 294 10.70 -20.39 -3.41
C LEU A 294 10.72 -19.59 -2.10
N ARG A 295 9.56 -19.45 -1.47
CA ARG A 295 9.46 -18.85 -0.14
C ARG A 295 9.95 -19.85 0.91
N VAL A 296 11.01 -19.49 1.63
CA VAL A 296 11.49 -20.27 2.78
C VAL A 296 10.68 -19.88 4.02
N ILE A 297 9.99 -20.86 4.61
CA ILE A 297 9.18 -20.70 5.83
C ILE A 297 9.86 -21.52 6.93
N GLY A 298 10.96 -20.98 7.46
CA GLY A 298 11.80 -21.68 8.43
C GLY A 298 12.57 -22.88 7.83
N PRO A 299 13.16 -23.75 8.67
CA PRO A 299 14.03 -24.83 8.21
C PRO A 299 13.29 -26.00 7.54
N ASP A 300 12.00 -26.14 7.82
CA ASP A 300 11.22 -27.35 7.51
C ASP A 300 10.11 -27.13 6.49
N HIS A 301 9.92 -25.92 5.97
CA HIS A 301 8.80 -25.62 5.09
C HIS A 301 9.19 -24.71 3.92
N LEU A 302 8.62 -25.01 2.76
CA LEU A 302 8.71 -24.17 1.55
C LEU A 302 7.32 -23.80 1.05
N GLY A 303 7.12 -22.50 0.78
CA GLY A 303 5.93 -21.98 0.12
C GLY A 303 6.11 -21.91 -1.40
N ILE A 304 5.07 -22.30 -2.13
CA ILE A 304 5.05 -22.35 -3.60
C ILE A 304 3.74 -21.72 -4.06
N THR A 305 3.82 -20.68 -4.86
CA THR A 305 2.67 -19.96 -5.41
C THR A 305 2.65 -20.04 -6.92
N PHE A 306 1.48 -20.19 -7.49
CA PHE A 306 1.24 -20.25 -8.93
C PHE A 306 0.43 -19.06 -9.40
N ASP A 307 0.64 -18.68 -10.65
CA ASP A 307 -0.07 -17.60 -11.33
C ASP A 307 -0.45 -17.98 -12.76
N GLU A 308 -1.03 -17.04 -13.49
CA GLU A 308 -1.42 -17.23 -14.89
C GLU A 308 -0.24 -17.43 -15.85
N THR A 309 0.99 -17.09 -15.46
CA THR A 309 2.19 -17.30 -16.28
C THR A 309 2.75 -18.72 -16.12
N THR A 310 2.34 -19.43 -15.08
CA THR A 310 2.80 -20.80 -14.78
C THR A 310 2.38 -21.78 -15.87
N GLN A 311 3.32 -22.63 -16.28
CA GLN A 311 3.14 -23.65 -17.31
C GLN A 311 3.44 -25.05 -16.77
N ARG A 312 2.92 -26.09 -17.40
CA ARG A 312 3.15 -27.50 -17.03
C ARG A 312 4.65 -27.85 -16.92
N ARG A 313 5.50 -27.28 -17.78
CA ARG A 313 6.96 -27.46 -17.71
C ARG A 313 7.56 -26.97 -16.39
N ASN A 314 6.99 -25.93 -15.79
CA ASN A 314 7.47 -25.41 -14.50
C ASN A 314 7.21 -26.42 -13.38
N LEU A 315 6.06 -27.12 -13.41
CA LEU A 315 5.73 -28.17 -12.45
C LEU A 315 6.73 -29.34 -12.57
N ILE A 316 7.00 -29.78 -13.80
CA ILE A 316 7.97 -30.87 -14.07
C ILE A 316 9.36 -30.50 -13.56
N THR A 317 9.79 -29.26 -13.81
CA THR A 317 11.09 -28.75 -13.32
C THR A 317 11.14 -28.77 -11.81
N LEU A 318 10.08 -28.30 -11.15
CA LEU A 318 10.04 -28.24 -9.69
C LEU A 318 9.99 -29.62 -9.05
N TRP A 319 9.25 -30.58 -9.60
CA TRP A 319 9.30 -31.97 -9.12
C TRP A 319 10.72 -32.56 -9.20
N ARG A 320 11.48 -32.27 -10.27
CA ARG A 320 12.90 -32.70 -10.40
C ARG A 320 13.80 -32.07 -9.34
N VAL A 321 13.50 -30.84 -8.95
CA VAL A 321 14.20 -30.16 -7.85
C VAL A 321 13.98 -30.91 -6.53
N PHE A 322 12.77 -31.37 -6.27
CA PHE A 322 12.41 -32.06 -5.02
C PHE A 322 12.77 -33.57 -5.06
N ASP A 323 12.72 -34.24 -6.21
CA ASP A 323 13.12 -35.66 -6.35
C ASP A 323 14.65 -35.77 -6.39
N THR A 324 15.26 -35.72 -5.21
CA THR A 324 16.73 -35.74 -5.06
C THR A 324 17.39 -37.03 -5.47
N HIS A 325 16.64 -38.13 -5.61
CA HIS A 325 17.14 -39.47 -5.97
C HIS A 325 16.77 -39.88 -7.40
N ALA A 326 16.03 -39.04 -8.14
CA ALA A 326 15.59 -39.29 -9.51
C ALA A 326 14.83 -40.64 -9.70
N HIS A 327 14.13 -41.07 -8.66
CA HIS A 327 13.43 -42.36 -8.67
C HIS A 327 12.02 -42.32 -9.26
N HIS A 328 11.45 -41.08 -9.36
CA HIS A 328 10.06 -40.92 -9.77
C HIS A 328 9.94 -40.35 -11.18
N ARG A 329 9.29 -41.08 -12.06
CA ARG A 329 8.82 -40.51 -13.34
C ARG A 329 7.36 -40.12 -13.18
N LEU A 330 7.11 -38.83 -12.87
CA LEU A 330 5.74 -38.32 -12.82
C LEU A 330 5.24 -38.00 -14.24
N ASP A 331 4.11 -38.59 -14.57
CA ASP A 331 3.36 -38.29 -15.77
C ASP A 331 2.33 -37.19 -15.44
N ILE A 332 2.54 -35.98 -15.98
CA ILE A 332 1.70 -34.84 -15.70
C ILE A 332 0.29 -34.98 -16.28
N GLU A 333 0.14 -35.68 -17.41
CA GLU A 333 -1.17 -35.93 -18.03
C GLU A 333 -1.99 -36.91 -17.17
N ALA A 334 -1.37 -38.01 -16.74
CA ALA A 334 -2.02 -38.97 -15.84
C ALA A 334 -2.35 -38.34 -14.46
N LEU A 335 -1.56 -37.39 -13.98
CA LEU A 335 -1.89 -36.66 -12.77
C LEU A 335 -3.07 -35.72 -13.01
N ASP A 336 -3.08 -35.00 -14.12
CA ASP A 336 -4.15 -34.06 -14.49
C ASP A 336 -5.50 -34.76 -14.64
N ASP A 337 -5.54 -35.96 -15.27
CA ASP A 337 -6.78 -36.76 -15.44
C ASP A 337 -7.41 -37.21 -14.11
N THR A 338 -6.61 -37.29 -13.05
CA THR A 338 -7.05 -37.81 -11.76
C THR A 338 -7.14 -36.79 -10.63
N VAL A 339 -6.75 -35.55 -10.89
CA VAL A 339 -6.77 -34.49 -9.87
C VAL A 339 -8.19 -33.95 -9.67
N THR A 340 -8.54 -33.70 -8.42
CA THR A 340 -9.79 -33.02 -8.02
C THR A 340 -9.48 -31.64 -7.42
N SER A 341 -10.48 -30.75 -7.44
CA SER A 341 -10.34 -29.43 -6.83
C SER A 341 -10.10 -29.55 -5.31
N ALA A 342 -9.14 -28.80 -4.80
CA ALA A 342 -8.85 -28.66 -3.37
C ALA A 342 -9.76 -27.64 -2.68
N ILE A 343 -10.63 -26.94 -3.41
CA ILE A 343 -11.61 -26.02 -2.81
C ILE A 343 -12.80 -26.84 -2.32
N PRO A 344 -13.08 -26.84 -1.00
CA PRO A 344 -14.23 -27.56 -0.44
C PRO A 344 -15.56 -27.09 -1.05
N SER A 345 -16.50 -27.99 -1.24
CA SER A 345 -17.81 -27.64 -1.83
C SER A 345 -18.56 -26.55 -1.05
N ALA A 346 -18.40 -26.51 0.26
CA ALA A 346 -18.98 -25.50 1.14
C ALA A 346 -18.37 -24.09 0.92
N LEU A 347 -17.12 -24.03 0.49
CA LEU A 347 -16.39 -22.79 0.21
C LEU A 347 -16.42 -22.39 -1.26
N LYS A 348 -17.02 -23.17 -2.15
CA LYS A 348 -17.17 -22.76 -3.55
C LYS A 348 -18.13 -21.57 -3.66
N ARG A 349 -17.75 -20.58 -4.45
CA ARG A 349 -18.61 -19.45 -4.78
C ARG A 349 -19.89 -19.93 -5.47
N LYS A 350 -21.04 -19.44 -5.01
CA LYS A 350 -22.36 -19.75 -5.59
C LYS A 350 -23.06 -18.51 -6.15
N THR A 351 -22.66 -17.34 -5.69
CA THR A 351 -23.24 -16.06 -6.10
C THR A 351 -22.60 -15.54 -7.38
N PRO A 352 -23.39 -14.97 -8.28
CA PRO A 352 -22.86 -14.29 -9.46
C PRO A 352 -22.03 -13.06 -9.04
N TYR A 353 -21.14 -12.61 -9.92
CA TYR A 353 -20.34 -11.41 -9.75
C TYR A 353 -20.09 -10.76 -11.11
N LEU A 354 -19.70 -9.48 -11.12
CA LEU A 354 -19.49 -8.68 -12.33
C LEU A 354 -20.70 -8.75 -13.27
N THR A 355 -21.91 -8.65 -12.69
CA THR A 355 -23.17 -8.78 -13.44
C THR A 355 -23.52 -7.54 -14.23
N HIS A 356 -22.91 -6.38 -13.92
CA HIS A 356 -23.14 -5.15 -14.64
C HIS A 356 -22.66 -5.23 -16.09
N GLU A 357 -23.43 -4.68 -17.03
CA GLU A 357 -23.20 -4.75 -18.49
C GLU A 357 -21.75 -4.37 -18.90
N ILE A 358 -21.12 -3.45 -18.19
CA ILE A 358 -19.76 -2.99 -18.47
C ILE A 358 -18.72 -4.11 -18.47
N PHE A 359 -18.93 -5.17 -17.69
CA PHE A 359 -18.07 -6.34 -17.59
C PHE A 359 -18.37 -7.42 -18.64
N HIS A 360 -19.31 -7.18 -19.54
CA HIS A 360 -19.72 -8.10 -20.61
C HIS A 360 -19.51 -7.54 -22.00
N ARG A 361 -19.21 -6.25 -22.13
CA ARG A 361 -19.27 -5.53 -23.39
C ARG A 361 -17.93 -5.43 -24.12
N TYR A 362 -16.82 -5.23 -23.40
CA TYR A 362 -15.53 -4.88 -24.01
C TYR A 362 -14.57 -6.07 -24.06
N ARG A 363 -14.94 -7.10 -24.85
CA ARG A 363 -14.27 -8.41 -24.90
C ARG A 363 -13.25 -8.55 -26.05
N SER A 364 -13.07 -7.52 -26.88
CA SER A 364 -12.07 -7.50 -27.95
C SER A 364 -11.13 -6.30 -27.77
N GLU A 365 -9.91 -6.42 -28.29
CA GLU A 365 -8.92 -5.35 -28.29
C GLU A 365 -9.50 -4.05 -28.87
N THR A 366 -10.16 -4.13 -30.03
CA THR A 366 -10.75 -2.97 -30.69
C THR A 366 -11.83 -2.28 -29.85
N GLU A 367 -12.71 -3.05 -29.20
CA GLU A 367 -13.76 -2.48 -28.35
C GLU A 367 -13.17 -1.83 -27.11
N MET A 368 -12.18 -2.48 -26.48
CA MET A 368 -11.48 -1.94 -25.32
C MET A 368 -10.74 -0.64 -25.67
N MET A 369 -10.01 -0.60 -26.77
CA MET A 369 -9.32 0.61 -27.23
C MET A 369 -10.29 1.76 -27.51
N ARG A 370 -11.44 1.48 -28.13
CA ARG A 370 -12.50 2.48 -28.38
C ARG A 370 -13.10 2.99 -27.05
N TYR A 371 -13.32 2.10 -26.08
CA TYR A 371 -13.80 2.48 -24.75
C TYR A 371 -12.80 3.38 -24.04
N MET A 372 -11.51 2.99 -23.98
CA MET A 372 -10.44 3.80 -23.40
C MET A 372 -10.34 5.17 -24.06
N ARG A 373 -10.43 5.24 -25.39
CA ARG A 373 -10.41 6.51 -26.13
C ARG A 373 -11.62 7.39 -25.79
N ARG A 374 -12.81 6.79 -25.71
CA ARG A 374 -14.05 7.50 -25.35
C ARG A 374 -13.99 8.05 -23.93
N THR A 375 -13.52 7.26 -22.95
CA THR A 375 -13.38 7.73 -21.57
C THR A 375 -12.28 8.79 -21.44
N ALA A 376 -11.13 8.61 -22.07
CA ALA A 376 -10.07 9.61 -22.13
C ALA A 376 -10.54 10.96 -22.74
N SER A 377 -11.45 10.92 -23.72
CA SER A 377 -11.99 12.13 -24.35
C SER A 377 -12.89 12.96 -23.43
N LYS A 378 -13.42 12.39 -22.35
CA LYS A 378 -14.19 13.10 -21.31
C LYS A 378 -13.32 13.86 -20.34
N ASP A 379 -12.01 13.62 -20.33
CA ASP A 379 -11.06 14.27 -19.45
C ASP A 379 -10.40 15.47 -20.12
N ILE A 380 -10.09 16.49 -19.33
CA ILE A 380 -9.24 17.58 -19.78
C ILE A 380 -7.82 17.05 -19.90
N SER A 381 -7.16 17.34 -21.02
CA SER A 381 -5.78 16.97 -21.28
C SER A 381 -4.94 18.15 -21.72
N LEU A 382 -3.64 18.09 -21.48
CA LEU A 382 -2.68 19.15 -21.86
C LEU A 382 -2.62 19.40 -23.37
N GLY A 383 -2.97 18.40 -24.19
CA GLY A 383 -3.05 18.56 -25.65
C GLY A 383 -4.27 19.35 -26.15
N ARG A 384 -5.23 19.66 -25.26
CA ARG A 384 -6.48 20.33 -25.63
C ARG A 384 -6.75 21.60 -24.84
N SER A 385 -6.16 21.76 -23.68
CA SER A 385 -6.46 22.89 -22.80
C SER A 385 -5.34 23.15 -21.82
N MET A 386 -5.28 24.40 -21.35
CA MET A 386 -4.49 24.76 -20.18
C MET A 386 -5.25 24.30 -18.93
N ILE A 387 -4.56 23.56 -18.08
CA ILE A 387 -5.15 23.03 -16.85
C ILE A 387 -4.65 23.89 -15.69
N PRO A 388 -5.53 24.62 -14.96
CA PRO A 388 -5.15 25.35 -13.76
C PRO A 388 -4.91 24.34 -12.63
N LEU A 389 -3.67 23.92 -12.47
CA LEU A 389 -3.26 22.96 -11.43
C LEU A 389 -2.69 23.70 -10.23
N GLY A 390 -2.95 23.12 -9.04
CA GLY A 390 -2.27 23.50 -7.83
C GLY A 390 -0.85 22.90 -7.76
N SER A 391 -0.45 22.39 -6.61
CA SER A 391 0.89 21.81 -6.41
C SER A 391 1.19 20.57 -7.24
N CYS A 392 0.16 19.84 -7.69
CA CYS A 392 0.32 18.71 -8.59
C CYS A 392 0.36 19.21 -10.05
N THR A 393 1.55 19.42 -10.55
CA THR A 393 1.77 19.85 -11.92
C THR A 393 1.74 18.66 -12.85
N MET A 394 0.68 18.31 -13.52
CA MET A 394 0.68 17.24 -14.53
C MET A 394 1.74 17.50 -15.60
N LYS A 395 2.97 17.01 -15.36
CA LYS A 395 4.14 17.32 -16.18
C LYS A 395 3.98 16.72 -17.58
N LEU A 396 4.56 17.39 -18.54
CA LEU A 396 4.83 16.86 -19.87
C LEU A 396 6.11 16.03 -19.77
N SER A 397 6.00 14.80 -19.23
CA SER A 397 7.12 13.87 -19.19
C SER A 397 7.45 13.39 -20.60
N ALA A 398 8.74 13.31 -20.93
CA ALA A 398 9.17 12.74 -22.20
C ALA A 398 8.91 11.23 -22.24
N THR A 399 8.65 10.69 -23.42
CA THR A 399 8.44 9.24 -23.60
C THR A 399 9.65 8.45 -23.15
N SER A 400 10.87 8.97 -23.33
CA SER A 400 12.12 8.35 -22.90
C SER A 400 12.20 8.15 -21.38
N GLU A 401 11.65 9.07 -20.58
CA GLU A 401 11.59 8.95 -19.12
C GLU A 401 10.65 7.84 -18.67
N LEU A 402 9.61 7.57 -19.46
CA LEU A 402 8.60 6.56 -19.15
C LEU A 402 8.97 5.16 -19.67
N LEU A 403 9.89 5.03 -20.62
CA LEU A 403 10.27 3.74 -21.22
C LEU A 403 10.67 2.66 -20.18
N PRO A 404 11.40 2.97 -19.11
CA PRO A 404 11.81 1.96 -18.14
C PRO A 404 10.66 1.16 -17.53
N ILE A 405 9.48 1.75 -17.34
CA ILE A 405 8.32 1.05 -16.78
C ILE A 405 7.73 -0.03 -17.70
N SER A 406 8.17 -0.09 -18.96
CA SER A 406 7.77 -1.13 -19.92
C SER A 406 8.81 -2.25 -20.06
N ILE A 407 9.99 -2.10 -19.47
CA ILE A 407 11.07 -3.09 -19.53
C ILE A 407 10.76 -4.23 -18.56
N ARG A 408 10.69 -5.46 -19.07
CA ARG A 408 10.28 -6.65 -18.30
C ARG A 408 11.18 -6.92 -17.10
N ASP A 409 12.46 -6.65 -17.20
CA ASP A 409 13.44 -6.86 -16.12
C ASP A 409 13.20 -5.92 -14.93
N PHE A 410 12.59 -4.76 -15.15
CA PHE A 410 12.10 -3.88 -14.08
C PHE A 410 10.72 -4.31 -13.55
N THR A 411 9.81 -4.72 -14.43
CA THR A 411 8.40 -4.88 -14.05
C THR A 411 8.04 -6.27 -13.52
N ASN A 412 8.82 -7.31 -13.88
CA ASN A 412 8.50 -8.69 -13.52
C ASN A 412 9.23 -9.21 -12.27
N LEU A 413 9.94 -8.34 -11.54
CA LEU A 413 10.62 -8.73 -10.32
C LEU A 413 9.66 -8.75 -9.13
N HIS A 414 9.79 -9.80 -8.32
CA HIS A 414 9.09 -9.92 -7.04
C HIS A 414 9.81 -9.07 -5.97
N PRO A 415 9.10 -8.34 -5.08
CA PRO A 415 9.72 -7.47 -4.07
C PRO A 415 10.64 -8.18 -3.08
N PHE A 416 10.46 -9.48 -2.90
CA PHE A 416 11.27 -10.31 -2.01
C PHE A 416 12.18 -11.28 -2.78
N ALA A 417 12.49 -10.98 -4.04
CA ALA A 417 13.53 -11.69 -4.76
C ALA A 417 14.89 -11.51 -4.04
N PRO A 418 15.77 -12.52 -4.03
CA PRO A 418 17.09 -12.40 -3.43
C PRO A 418 17.85 -11.17 -3.97
N LEU A 419 18.52 -10.43 -3.08
CA LEU A 419 19.19 -9.16 -3.44
C LEU A 419 20.25 -9.34 -4.54
N GLU A 420 20.92 -10.49 -4.57
CA GLU A 420 21.88 -10.84 -5.63
C GLU A 420 21.25 -10.94 -7.03
N GLN A 421 19.92 -11.06 -7.13
CA GLN A 421 19.18 -11.07 -8.40
C GLN A 421 18.64 -9.70 -8.79
N THR A 422 18.78 -8.68 -7.94
CA THR A 422 18.16 -7.36 -8.09
C THR A 422 19.17 -6.21 -8.04
N GLN A 423 20.44 -6.50 -8.32
CA GLN A 423 21.55 -5.53 -8.21
C GLN A 423 21.31 -4.23 -8.98
N GLY A 424 20.67 -4.31 -10.18
CA GLY A 424 20.33 -3.11 -10.95
C GLY A 424 19.33 -2.19 -10.25
N TYR A 425 18.38 -2.75 -9.48
CA TYR A 425 17.50 -1.94 -8.66
C TYR A 425 18.24 -1.36 -7.45
N GLN A 426 19.12 -2.13 -6.80
CA GLN A 426 19.89 -1.63 -5.67
C GLN A 426 20.74 -0.43 -6.09
N GLN A 427 21.46 -0.54 -7.21
CA GLN A 427 22.21 0.58 -7.76
C GLN A 427 21.35 1.80 -8.08
N LEU A 428 20.18 1.57 -8.71
CA LEU A 428 19.24 2.65 -9.03
C LEU A 428 18.74 3.37 -7.76
N PHE A 429 18.48 2.63 -6.69
CA PHE A 429 18.03 3.23 -5.42
C PHE A 429 19.15 4.04 -4.78
N GLU A 430 20.36 3.51 -4.70
CA GLU A 430 21.53 4.24 -4.18
C GLU A 430 21.76 5.55 -4.97
N GLU A 431 21.79 5.48 -6.30
CA GLU A 431 21.97 6.67 -7.15
C GLU A 431 20.85 7.69 -6.97
N LEU A 432 19.58 7.23 -6.87
CA LEU A 432 18.45 8.15 -6.68
C LEU A 432 18.45 8.78 -5.27
N GLU A 433 18.80 8.02 -4.24
CA GLU A 433 18.94 8.53 -2.87
C GLU A 433 20.05 9.57 -2.80
N ASP A 434 21.21 9.33 -3.43
CA ASP A 434 22.32 10.28 -3.53
C ASP A 434 21.91 11.57 -4.26
N MET A 435 21.22 11.45 -5.41
CA MET A 435 20.71 12.61 -6.14
C MET A 435 19.74 13.43 -5.28
N LEU A 436 18.85 12.76 -4.57
CA LEU A 436 17.88 13.45 -3.70
C LEU A 436 18.57 14.07 -2.47
N CYS A 437 19.59 13.43 -1.90
CA CYS A 437 20.42 14.02 -0.84
C CYS A 437 21.12 15.29 -1.33
N GLU A 438 21.73 15.27 -2.51
CA GLU A 438 22.38 16.44 -3.09
C GLU A 438 21.40 17.59 -3.34
N ILE A 439 20.22 17.30 -3.90
CA ILE A 439 19.18 18.30 -4.19
C ILE A 439 18.64 18.95 -2.91
N THR A 440 18.50 18.19 -1.83
CA THR A 440 17.81 18.63 -0.62
C THR A 440 18.74 19.03 0.53
N GLY A 441 20.00 18.60 0.49
CA GLY A 441 20.98 18.78 1.57
C GLY A 441 20.80 17.83 2.75
N PHE A 442 19.87 16.89 2.69
CA PHE A 442 19.69 15.88 3.73
C PHE A 442 20.81 14.85 3.75
N HIS A 443 20.99 14.21 4.90
CA HIS A 443 22.03 13.19 5.12
C HIS A 443 21.64 11.82 4.59
N ALA A 444 20.36 11.47 4.68
CA ALA A 444 19.84 10.19 4.24
C ALA A 444 18.42 10.31 3.70
N ILE A 445 18.09 9.46 2.73
CA ILE A 445 16.76 9.33 2.13
C ILE A 445 16.24 7.91 2.37
N SER A 446 14.93 7.75 2.52
CA SER A 446 14.25 6.46 2.40
C SER A 446 13.20 6.53 1.29
N LEU A 447 13.25 5.57 0.39
CA LEU A 447 12.30 5.41 -0.73
C LEU A 447 11.07 4.56 -0.35
N GLN A 448 10.95 4.12 0.90
CA GLN A 448 9.86 3.21 1.31
C GLN A 448 8.47 3.86 1.29
N PRO A 449 8.27 5.15 1.65
CA PRO A 449 6.93 5.75 1.63
C PRO A 449 6.34 5.82 0.20
N ASN A 450 5.24 5.10 -0.03
CA ASN A 450 4.58 4.94 -1.32
C ASN A 450 3.53 6.00 -1.67
N ALA A 451 3.49 7.11 -0.92
CA ALA A 451 2.69 8.30 -1.19
C ALA A 451 3.23 9.48 -0.37
N GLY A 452 2.89 10.73 -0.76
CA GLY A 452 3.26 11.92 0.01
C GLY A 452 2.75 11.86 1.44
N SER A 453 1.51 11.48 1.65
CA SER A 453 0.92 11.31 2.99
C SER A 453 1.62 10.23 3.82
N GLN A 454 2.15 9.18 3.21
CA GLN A 454 2.99 8.19 3.89
C GLN A 454 4.38 8.77 4.23
N GLY A 455 4.94 9.64 3.38
CA GLY A 455 6.15 10.39 3.72
C GLY A 455 5.92 11.32 4.91
N GLU A 456 4.80 12.05 4.93
CA GLU A 456 4.41 12.89 6.09
C GLU A 456 4.36 12.05 7.37
N TYR A 457 3.62 10.96 7.34
CA TYR A 457 3.48 10.04 8.46
C TYR A 457 4.84 9.49 8.92
N THR A 458 5.66 9.01 7.98
CA THR A 458 6.98 8.45 8.25
C THR A 458 7.91 9.44 8.93
N GLY A 459 7.99 10.67 8.43
CA GLY A 459 8.86 11.69 9.00
C GLY A 459 8.45 12.08 10.43
N LEU A 460 7.15 12.16 10.69
CA LEU A 460 6.65 12.43 12.05
C LEU A 460 6.92 11.26 12.99
N LEU A 461 6.89 10.01 12.51
CA LEU A 461 7.31 8.85 13.30
C LEU A 461 8.80 8.89 13.62
N CYS A 462 9.67 9.27 12.67
CA CYS A 462 11.10 9.45 12.93
C CYS A 462 11.35 10.48 14.03
N ILE A 463 10.63 11.61 14.01
CA ILE A 463 10.72 12.63 15.07
C ILE A 463 10.27 12.06 16.42
N ARG A 464 9.17 11.31 16.46
CA ARG A 464 8.72 10.69 17.70
C ARG A 464 9.72 9.67 18.23
N ALA A 465 10.22 8.79 17.40
CA ALA A 465 11.21 7.78 17.78
C ALA A 465 12.50 8.42 18.29
N PHE A 466 12.93 9.54 17.67
CA PHE A 466 14.06 10.33 18.15
C PHE A 466 13.82 10.85 19.57
N HIS A 467 12.68 11.49 19.84
CA HIS A 467 12.36 12.00 21.17
C HIS A 467 12.25 10.86 22.20
N GLU A 468 11.64 9.74 21.84
CA GLU A 468 11.55 8.54 22.70
C GLU A 468 12.94 8.00 23.05
N ALA A 469 13.85 7.92 22.08
CA ALA A 469 15.23 7.48 22.27
C ALA A 469 16.05 8.42 23.18
N GLN A 470 15.69 9.71 23.22
CA GLN A 470 16.27 10.69 24.13
C GLN A 470 15.60 10.73 25.52
N GLY A 471 14.68 9.78 25.82
CA GLY A 471 13.90 9.78 27.06
C GLY A 471 12.83 10.87 27.14
N GLN A 472 12.50 11.50 26.00
CA GLN A 472 11.56 12.61 25.88
C GLN A 472 10.23 12.21 25.25
N GLY A 473 9.76 10.97 25.44
CA GLY A 473 8.50 10.48 24.87
C GLY A 473 7.23 11.26 25.26
N HIS A 474 7.34 12.17 26.25
CA HIS A 474 6.29 13.12 26.60
C HIS A 474 6.11 14.25 25.58
N ARG A 475 7.06 14.47 24.66
CA ARG A 475 6.95 15.44 23.56
C ARG A 475 6.00 14.90 22.49
N HIS A 476 4.83 15.50 22.37
CA HIS A 476 3.78 15.06 21.45
C HIS A 476 2.98 16.20 20.82
N ILE A 477 3.36 17.46 21.09
CA ILE A 477 2.72 18.62 20.44
C ILE A 477 3.37 18.86 19.07
N CYS A 478 2.52 18.99 18.04
CA CYS A 478 2.91 19.40 16.71
C CYS A 478 2.27 20.76 16.40
N LEU A 479 3.08 21.80 16.21
CA LEU A 479 2.63 23.11 15.75
C LEU A 479 2.41 23.05 14.23
N ILE A 480 1.31 23.58 13.74
CA ILE A 480 0.97 23.56 12.30
C ILE A 480 0.37 24.90 11.89
N PRO A 481 0.94 25.65 10.93
CA PRO A 481 0.34 26.87 10.42
C PRO A 481 -1.06 26.64 9.84
N SER A 482 -1.94 27.62 9.98
CA SER A 482 -3.31 27.56 9.43
C SER A 482 -3.33 27.43 7.90
N SER A 483 -2.27 27.89 7.21
CA SER A 483 -2.05 27.75 5.77
C SER A 483 -1.67 26.32 5.32
N ALA A 484 -1.36 25.42 6.24
CA ALA A 484 -0.90 24.08 5.89
C ALA A 484 -1.95 23.25 5.17
N HIS A 485 -1.51 22.36 4.29
CA HIS A 485 -2.37 21.38 3.61
C HIS A 485 -3.12 20.50 4.63
N GLY A 486 -4.34 20.08 4.30
CA GLY A 486 -5.18 19.26 5.20
C GLY A 486 -4.59 17.90 5.58
N THR A 487 -3.64 17.38 4.78
CA THR A 487 -2.93 16.13 5.11
C THR A 487 -2.00 16.27 6.32
N ASN A 488 -1.41 17.46 6.54
CA ASN A 488 -0.47 17.68 7.62
C ASN A 488 -1.07 17.41 9.02
N PRO A 489 -2.19 18.07 9.41
CA PRO A 489 -2.81 17.78 10.70
C PRO A 489 -3.36 16.35 10.79
N ALA A 490 -3.83 15.76 9.68
CA ALA A 490 -4.27 14.37 9.67
C ALA A 490 -3.10 13.40 9.92
N SER A 491 -1.95 13.62 9.29
CA SER A 491 -0.72 12.83 9.50
C SER A 491 -0.19 12.96 10.92
N ALA A 492 -0.23 14.17 11.50
CA ALA A 492 0.19 14.40 12.88
C ALA A 492 -0.66 13.61 13.89
N VAL A 493 -1.98 13.61 13.73
CA VAL A 493 -2.88 12.82 14.58
C VAL A 493 -2.64 11.32 14.40
N MET A 494 -2.41 10.84 13.17
CA MET A 494 -2.10 9.44 12.90
C MET A 494 -0.76 9.00 13.51
N ALA A 495 0.20 9.93 13.61
CA ALA A 495 1.46 9.72 14.33
C ALA A 495 1.31 9.83 15.86
N GLY A 496 0.10 9.99 16.39
CA GLY A 496 -0.18 10.11 17.82
C GLY A 496 0.20 11.47 18.42
N MET A 497 0.36 12.51 17.57
CA MET A 497 0.65 13.86 18.02
C MET A 497 -0.64 14.68 18.22
N LYS A 498 -0.57 15.66 19.11
CA LYS A 498 -1.63 16.65 19.31
C LYS A 498 -1.32 17.90 18.50
N VAL A 499 -2.24 18.28 17.63
CA VAL A 499 -2.09 19.45 16.76
C VAL A 499 -2.43 20.73 17.51
N VAL A 500 -1.57 21.73 17.40
CA VAL A 500 -1.80 23.14 17.81
C VAL A 500 -1.61 24.03 16.60
N ILE A 501 -2.65 24.76 16.23
CA ILE A 501 -2.63 25.62 15.04
C ILE A 501 -1.91 26.94 15.35
N VAL A 502 -1.00 27.33 14.46
CA VAL A 502 -0.33 28.64 14.46
C VAL A 502 -1.04 29.57 13.46
N ALA A 503 -1.29 30.80 13.84
CA ALA A 503 -1.92 31.79 12.97
C ALA A 503 -1.01 32.18 11.79
N CYS A 504 -1.62 32.67 10.73
CA CYS A 504 -0.94 33.39 9.64
C CYS A 504 -1.41 34.84 9.63
N ASP A 505 -0.53 35.74 9.19
CA ASP A 505 -0.86 37.15 8.97
C ASP A 505 -1.76 37.33 7.72
N ASP A 506 -2.18 38.57 7.47
CA ASP A 506 -3.04 38.91 6.33
C ASP A 506 -2.36 38.69 4.96
N ASN A 507 -1.03 38.59 4.92
CA ASN A 507 -0.23 38.30 3.73
C ASN A 507 0.00 36.78 3.53
N GLY A 508 -0.44 35.96 4.48
CA GLY A 508 -0.31 34.51 4.44
C GLY A 508 1.02 33.97 5.00
N ASN A 509 1.87 34.82 5.59
CA ASN A 509 3.06 34.39 6.32
C ASN A 509 2.68 33.82 7.70
N VAL A 510 3.54 33.01 8.28
CA VAL A 510 3.39 32.55 9.65
C VAL A 510 3.51 33.72 10.62
N ASP A 511 2.52 33.89 11.49
CA ASP A 511 2.59 34.88 12.58
C ASP A 511 3.67 34.44 13.58
N LEU A 512 4.80 35.16 13.55
CA LEU A 512 5.98 34.79 14.31
C LEU A 512 5.80 35.02 15.82
N ASP A 513 4.97 35.97 16.22
CA ASP A 513 4.70 36.22 17.63
C ASP A 513 3.77 35.14 18.20
N ASP A 514 2.71 34.78 17.48
CA ASP A 514 1.87 33.60 17.83
C ASP A 514 2.66 32.28 17.88
N LEU A 515 3.62 32.13 16.94
CA LEU A 515 4.51 30.95 16.96
C LEU A 515 5.39 30.90 18.22
N ARG A 516 6.02 32.03 18.58
CA ARG A 516 6.86 32.16 19.78
C ARG A 516 6.07 31.85 21.06
N ASP A 517 4.90 32.47 21.18
CA ASP A 517 4.02 32.27 22.33
C ASP A 517 3.58 30.83 22.49
N LYS A 518 3.21 30.15 21.39
CA LYS A 518 2.83 28.74 21.40
C LYS A 518 4.01 27.80 21.66
N ALA A 519 5.17 28.10 21.08
CA ALA A 519 6.38 27.32 21.33
C ALA A 519 6.80 27.41 22.80
N ALA A 520 6.76 28.62 23.39
CA ALA A 520 7.06 28.82 24.82
C ALA A 520 6.01 28.14 25.72
N THR A 521 4.71 28.28 25.39
CA THR A 521 3.63 27.67 26.17
C THR A 521 3.74 26.14 26.22
N HIS A 522 4.21 25.52 25.14
CA HIS A 522 4.29 24.07 25.00
C HIS A 522 5.73 23.53 25.04
N GLN A 523 6.72 24.32 25.48
CA GLN A 523 8.15 24.00 25.39
C GLN A 523 8.52 22.59 25.87
N ASP A 524 7.92 22.13 26.97
CA ASP A 524 8.21 20.80 27.55
C ASP A 524 7.61 19.65 26.72
N GLN A 525 6.58 19.92 25.93
CA GLN A 525 5.84 18.92 25.16
C GLN A 525 6.00 19.11 23.65
N LEU A 526 6.71 20.13 23.19
CA LEU A 526 6.88 20.45 21.78
C LEU A 526 7.74 19.38 21.10
N ALA A 527 7.12 18.60 20.21
CA ALA A 527 7.79 17.59 19.40
C ALA A 527 8.25 18.15 18.04
N ALA A 528 7.36 18.88 17.36
CA ALA A 528 7.63 19.32 15.99
C ALA A 528 6.84 20.59 15.62
N LEU A 529 7.39 21.31 14.65
CA LEU A 529 6.64 22.18 13.74
C LEU A 529 6.50 21.46 12.40
N MET A 530 5.31 21.46 11.80
CA MET A 530 5.11 20.97 10.44
C MET A 530 4.72 22.13 9.53
N ILE A 531 5.63 22.55 8.66
CA ILE A 531 5.49 23.73 7.80
C ILE A 531 5.64 23.37 6.33
N THR A 532 4.82 23.95 5.46
CA THR A 532 4.94 23.85 3.99
C THR A 532 5.74 25.01 3.44
N TYR A 533 6.77 24.75 2.63
CA TYR A 533 7.62 25.80 2.08
C TYR A 533 7.95 25.56 0.60
N PRO A 534 7.58 26.48 -0.34
CA PRO A 534 6.65 27.61 -0.13
C PRO A 534 5.28 27.16 0.38
N SER A 535 4.54 28.06 1.04
CA SER A 535 3.26 27.73 1.67
C SER A 535 2.20 27.28 0.65
N THR A 536 1.12 26.65 1.12
CA THR A 536 -0.03 26.24 0.27
C THR A 536 -0.66 27.44 -0.46
N HIS A 537 -0.50 28.66 0.06
CA HIS A 537 -0.92 29.89 -0.59
C HIS A 537 0.09 30.44 -1.60
N GLY A 538 1.23 29.77 -1.81
CA GLY A 538 2.30 30.19 -2.72
C GLY A 538 3.20 31.29 -2.13
N VAL A 539 3.17 31.48 -0.84
CA VAL A 539 4.00 32.49 -0.15
C VAL A 539 5.35 31.90 0.21
N PHE A 540 6.44 32.55 -0.18
CA PHE A 540 7.77 32.33 0.34
C PHE A 540 7.89 32.98 1.71
N GLU A 541 8.04 32.20 2.75
CA GLU A 541 8.20 32.66 4.12
C GLU A 541 9.58 33.30 4.29
N GLU A 542 9.64 34.61 4.34
CA GLU A 542 10.91 35.36 4.42
C GLU A 542 11.69 35.06 5.72
N LYS A 543 10.96 34.75 6.80
CA LYS A 543 11.52 34.49 8.13
C LYS A 543 11.66 32.99 8.41
N ILE A 544 11.74 32.16 7.38
CA ILE A 544 11.77 30.70 7.57
C ILE A 544 12.89 30.23 8.51
N ARG A 545 14.07 30.84 8.45
CA ARG A 545 15.19 30.49 9.35
C ARG A 545 14.89 30.85 10.81
N ASP A 546 14.28 32.02 11.05
CA ASP A 546 13.87 32.43 12.39
C ASP A 546 12.81 31.48 12.96
N ILE A 547 11.85 31.06 12.13
CA ILE A 547 10.83 30.09 12.48
C ILE A 547 11.49 28.77 12.92
N CYS A 548 12.43 28.25 12.14
CA CYS A 548 13.16 27.03 12.46
C CYS A 548 13.94 27.17 13.79
N GLN A 549 14.63 28.33 13.99
CA GLN A 549 15.39 28.59 15.23
C GLN A 549 14.49 28.63 16.46
N VAL A 550 13.30 29.20 16.37
CA VAL A 550 12.32 29.23 17.47
C VAL A 550 11.98 27.79 17.90
N ILE A 551 11.73 26.92 16.96
CA ILE A 551 11.38 25.52 17.25
C ILE A 551 12.56 24.76 17.88
N HIS A 552 13.75 24.86 17.28
CA HIS A 552 14.96 24.23 17.81
C HIS A 552 15.31 24.72 19.21
N HIS A 553 15.15 26.04 19.48
CA HIS A 553 15.39 26.61 20.80
C HIS A 553 14.52 25.97 21.90
N HIS A 554 13.29 25.56 21.54
CA HIS A 554 12.37 24.87 22.46
C HIS A 554 12.47 23.33 22.40
N GLY A 555 13.49 22.79 21.71
CA GLY A 555 13.77 21.35 21.64
C GLY A 555 12.89 20.56 20.69
N GLY A 556 12.08 21.22 19.86
CA GLY A 556 11.29 20.60 18.78
C GLY A 556 12.12 20.37 17.51
N GLN A 557 11.60 19.55 16.61
CA GLN A 557 12.15 19.30 15.28
C GLN A 557 11.32 20.00 14.20
N VAL A 558 11.95 20.41 13.09
CA VAL A 558 11.26 21.05 11.97
C VAL A 558 11.00 20.03 10.86
N TYR A 559 9.72 19.71 10.69
CA TYR A 559 9.23 18.96 9.55
C TYR A 559 8.84 19.93 8.42
N MET A 560 9.53 19.88 7.28
CA MET A 560 9.15 20.65 6.10
C MET A 560 8.30 19.78 5.16
N ASP A 561 7.08 20.20 4.86
CA ASP A 561 6.31 19.66 3.76
C ASP A 561 6.93 20.14 2.44
N GLY A 562 7.80 19.29 1.89
CA GLY A 562 8.48 19.46 0.61
C GLY A 562 7.74 18.81 -0.56
N ALA A 563 6.42 18.63 -0.45
CA ALA A 563 5.61 17.97 -1.46
C ALA A 563 5.83 18.53 -2.87
N ASN A 564 6.10 19.83 -3.00
CA ASN A 564 6.47 20.46 -4.25
C ASN A 564 7.78 21.25 -4.10
N LEU A 565 8.86 20.71 -4.67
CA LEU A 565 10.18 21.33 -4.69
C LEU A 565 10.46 22.15 -5.95
N ASN A 566 9.50 22.34 -6.87
CA ASN A 566 9.73 23.02 -8.15
C ASN A 566 10.34 24.43 -7.99
N ALA A 567 10.02 25.13 -6.90
CA ALA A 567 10.54 26.45 -6.62
C ALA A 567 11.88 26.44 -5.85
N LEU A 568 12.35 25.28 -5.41
CA LEU A 568 13.54 25.15 -4.56
C LEU A 568 14.73 24.52 -5.25
N VAL A 569 14.50 23.54 -6.14
CA VAL A 569 15.56 22.77 -6.80
C VAL A 569 16.55 23.72 -7.50
N GLY A 570 17.83 23.58 -7.19
CA GLY A 570 18.90 24.41 -7.72
C GLY A 570 19.01 25.83 -7.12
N LEU A 571 18.05 26.24 -6.27
CA LEU A 571 18.02 27.57 -5.65
C LEU A 571 18.26 27.55 -4.14
N CYS A 572 17.65 26.61 -3.43
CA CYS A 572 17.93 26.42 -2.00
C CYS A 572 17.66 24.98 -1.59
N ARG A 573 18.34 24.54 -0.55
CA ARG A 573 18.24 23.19 0.00
C ARG A 573 17.42 23.20 1.29
N PRO A 574 16.39 22.37 1.44
CA PRO A 574 15.57 22.27 2.66
C PRO A 574 16.38 22.16 3.96
N ALA A 575 17.42 21.32 3.98
CA ALA A 575 18.26 21.14 5.17
C ALA A 575 19.00 22.44 5.56
N GLU A 576 19.44 23.24 4.60
CA GLU A 576 20.20 24.47 4.85
C GLU A 576 19.33 25.63 5.39
N ILE A 577 18.02 25.58 5.18
CA ILE A 577 17.10 26.57 5.74
C ILE A 577 16.64 26.20 7.16
N GLY A 578 16.99 24.99 7.65
CA GLY A 578 16.72 24.56 9.00
C GLY A 578 15.67 23.44 9.15
N ALA A 579 15.32 22.75 8.06
CA ALA A 579 14.48 21.57 8.14
C ALA A 579 15.28 20.34 8.63
N ASP A 580 14.74 19.61 9.60
CA ASP A 580 15.33 18.36 10.10
C ASP A 580 14.88 17.16 9.28
N VAL A 581 13.68 17.23 8.72
CA VAL A 581 13.07 16.20 7.90
C VAL A 581 12.12 16.81 6.86
N ALA A 582 12.08 16.23 5.66
CA ALA A 582 11.09 16.59 4.65
C ALA A 582 10.71 15.39 3.80
N HIS A 583 9.44 15.30 3.38
CA HIS A 583 9.05 14.41 2.30
C HIS A 583 9.08 15.10 0.94
N ILE A 584 9.29 14.32 -0.10
CA ILE A 584 9.42 14.77 -1.48
C ILE A 584 8.43 14.02 -2.35
N ASN A 585 7.52 14.73 -3.03
CA ASN A 585 6.61 14.06 -3.95
C ASN A 585 7.23 13.92 -5.35
N LEU A 586 7.74 12.72 -5.67
CA LEU A 586 8.33 12.46 -6.99
C LEU A 586 7.32 12.66 -8.13
N HIS A 587 6.04 12.48 -7.85
CA HIS A 587 4.93 12.71 -8.78
C HIS A 587 4.56 14.20 -8.94
N LYS A 588 5.27 15.12 -8.27
CA LYS A 588 5.11 16.57 -8.46
C LYS A 588 6.32 17.20 -9.14
N THR A 589 7.51 17.03 -8.59
CA THR A 589 8.73 17.66 -9.08
C THR A 589 9.55 16.77 -10.02
N PHE A 590 9.49 15.46 -9.87
CA PHE A 590 10.39 14.51 -10.53
C PHE A 590 9.68 13.53 -11.49
N ALA A 591 8.79 14.05 -12.30
CA ALA A 591 8.21 13.44 -13.52
C ALA A 591 7.31 12.20 -13.36
N ILE A 592 7.18 11.55 -12.21
CA ILE A 592 6.25 10.41 -12.05
C ILE A 592 4.83 10.86 -12.41
N PRO A 593 4.12 10.16 -13.33
CA PRO A 593 2.79 10.54 -13.74
C PRO A 593 1.75 10.34 -12.63
N HIS A 594 1.18 11.42 -12.14
CA HIS A 594 0.14 11.39 -11.09
C HIS A 594 -1.22 10.88 -11.61
N GLY A 595 -1.53 11.07 -12.89
CA GLY A 595 -2.70 10.51 -13.57
C GLY A 595 -4.07 10.93 -13.01
N GLY A 596 -4.13 12.03 -12.28
CA GLY A 596 -5.37 12.51 -11.65
C GLY A 596 -5.72 11.83 -10.31
N GLY A 597 -4.73 11.23 -9.63
CA GLY A 597 -4.95 10.66 -8.31
C GLY A 597 -4.01 9.51 -7.92
N GLY A 598 -2.90 9.37 -8.64
CA GLY A 598 -1.87 8.35 -8.40
C GLY A 598 -1.66 7.41 -9.58
N PRO A 599 -0.47 6.78 -9.61
CA PRO A 599 0.40 6.51 -8.46
C PRO A 599 1.14 7.74 -7.94
N GLY A 600 1.72 7.60 -6.75
CA GLY A 600 2.58 8.60 -6.13
C GLY A 600 3.75 7.95 -5.40
N MET A 601 4.75 8.76 -5.06
CA MET A 601 5.86 8.40 -4.18
C MET A 601 6.16 9.59 -3.28
N GLY A 602 6.55 9.31 -2.04
CA GLY A 602 6.87 10.32 -1.04
C GLY A 602 8.14 9.98 -0.26
N PRO A 603 9.33 9.87 -0.93
CA PRO A 603 10.58 9.69 -0.22
C PRO A 603 10.73 10.66 0.94
N ILE A 604 11.33 10.18 2.03
CA ILE A 604 11.59 10.98 3.22
C ILE A 604 13.09 11.22 3.36
N GLY A 605 13.48 12.51 3.45
CA GLY A 605 14.85 12.94 3.69
C GLY A 605 15.02 13.46 5.10
N VAL A 606 16.13 13.12 5.75
CA VAL A 606 16.40 13.46 7.15
C VAL A 606 17.84 13.89 7.38
N LEU A 607 18.07 14.72 8.42
CA LEU A 607 19.40 15.01 8.94
C LEU A 607 19.98 13.79 9.69
N SER A 608 21.29 13.79 9.91
CA SER A 608 22.05 12.65 10.46
C SER A 608 21.51 12.11 11.79
N HIS A 609 20.99 12.97 12.67
CA HIS A 609 20.45 12.56 13.98
C HIS A 609 19.13 11.79 13.87
N LEU A 610 18.39 11.94 12.77
CA LEU A 610 17.14 11.23 12.50
C LEU A 610 17.34 9.99 11.60
N ALA A 611 18.46 9.87 10.90
CA ALA A 611 18.74 8.77 9.97
C ALA A 611 18.62 7.37 10.59
N PRO A 612 19.07 7.12 11.85
CA PRO A 612 18.89 5.80 12.48
C PRO A 612 17.43 5.35 12.62
N PHE A 613 16.47 6.28 12.60
CA PHE A 613 15.06 6.01 12.81
C PHE A 613 14.27 5.80 11.51
N LEU A 614 14.89 5.96 10.34
CA LEU A 614 14.23 5.69 9.06
C LEU A 614 13.66 4.26 9.02
N PRO A 615 12.62 4.01 8.21
CA PRO A 615 11.98 2.70 8.17
C PRO A 615 12.94 1.60 7.68
N ASP A 616 12.74 0.39 8.19
CA ASP A 616 13.36 -0.85 7.71
C ASP A 616 12.30 -1.80 7.15
N HIS A 617 12.67 -3.06 6.87
CA HIS A 617 11.73 -4.04 6.37
C HIS A 617 11.96 -5.43 6.96
N VAL A 618 10.87 -6.08 7.39
CA VAL A 618 10.91 -7.37 8.10
C VAL A 618 11.42 -8.55 7.27
N LEU A 619 11.35 -8.46 5.94
CA LEU A 619 11.71 -9.54 5.00
C LEU A 619 12.96 -9.25 4.16
N VAL A 620 13.49 -8.04 4.23
CA VAL A 620 14.65 -7.63 3.41
C VAL A 620 15.60 -6.82 4.27
N ASP A 621 16.81 -7.33 4.41
CA ASP A 621 17.87 -6.67 5.17
C ASP A 621 18.47 -5.48 4.38
N GLY A 622 19.03 -4.50 5.11
CA GLY A 622 19.76 -3.39 4.52
C GLY A 622 18.90 -2.27 3.95
N VAL A 623 17.59 -2.25 4.19
CA VAL A 623 16.70 -1.16 3.76
C VAL A 623 17.02 0.16 4.49
N ASN A 624 17.44 0.09 5.74
CA ASN A 624 17.99 1.23 6.48
C ASN A 624 19.39 0.92 7.03
N PRO A 625 20.45 1.13 6.25
CA PRO A 625 21.83 0.87 6.70
C PRO A 625 22.25 1.82 7.83
N ALA A 626 21.67 3.01 7.93
CA ALA A 626 21.98 4.00 8.96
C ALA A 626 21.49 3.60 10.37
N SER A 627 20.64 2.58 10.49
CA SER A 627 20.13 2.10 11.79
C SER A 627 21.25 1.59 12.70
N GLY A 628 22.30 1.01 12.11
CA GLY A 628 23.41 0.43 12.88
C GLY A 628 22.96 -0.64 13.89
N GLY A 629 21.84 -1.31 13.60
CA GLY A 629 21.22 -2.31 14.49
C GLY A 629 20.36 -1.72 15.61
N ARG A 630 20.06 -0.42 15.60
CA ARG A 630 19.11 0.23 16.50
C ARG A 630 17.67 -0.06 16.10
N ALA A 631 16.75 0.10 17.03
CA ALA A 631 15.33 0.02 16.74
C ALA A 631 14.93 1.19 15.80
N THR A 632 14.40 0.85 14.64
CA THR A 632 13.80 1.78 13.66
C THR A 632 12.33 1.98 13.98
N ILE A 633 11.65 2.83 13.19
CA ILE A 633 10.18 2.96 13.30
C ILE A 633 9.43 1.72 12.78
N GLY A 634 10.12 0.78 12.15
CA GLY A 634 9.52 -0.38 11.48
C GLY A 634 9.06 -0.07 10.06
N SER A 635 8.36 -1.03 9.43
CA SER A 635 7.88 -0.90 8.04
C SER A 635 6.66 0.01 7.94
N VAL A 636 6.64 0.90 6.95
CA VAL A 636 5.54 1.83 6.67
C VAL A 636 4.74 1.49 5.40
N SER A 637 5.26 0.59 4.56
CA SER A 637 4.59 0.02 3.39
C SER A 637 4.87 -1.47 3.27
N ALA A 638 4.07 -2.17 2.43
CA ALA A 638 4.22 -3.61 2.21
C ALA A 638 5.53 -3.99 1.52
N ALA A 639 6.04 -3.12 0.66
CA ALA A 639 7.28 -3.34 -0.08
C ALA A 639 8.45 -2.54 0.50
N PRO A 640 9.69 -3.06 0.42
CA PRO A 640 10.87 -2.42 1.01
C PRO A 640 11.16 -1.01 0.47
N TRP A 641 10.90 -0.78 -0.81
CA TRP A 641 11.14 0.49 -1.51
C TRP A 641 9.85 1.06 -2.13
N GLY A 642 8.73 0.85 -1.46
CA GLY A 642 7.44 1.40 -1.85
C GLY A 642 7.01 1.01 -3.27
N SER A 643 6.82 2.01 -4.15
CA SER A 643 6.43 1.81 -5.54
C SER A 643 7.65 1.77 -6.47
N ALA A 644 8.48 0.76 -6.34
CA ALA A 644 9.80 0.66 -6.94
C ALA A 644 9.83 0.80 -8.47
N SER A 645 8.84 0.25 -9.20
CA SER A 645 8.88 0.24 -10.66
C SER A 645 8.68 1.60 -11.33
N ILE A 646 8.27 2.62 -10.58
CA ILE A 646 8.15 3.99 -11.11
C ILE A 646 9.32 4.89 -10.70
N LEU A 647 10.23 4.46 -9.84
CA LEU A 647 11.43 5.19 -9.46
C LEU A 647 12.40 5.42 -10.64
N PRO A 648 12.54 4.49 -11.61
CA PRO A 648 13.34 4.73 -12.81
C PRO A 648 12.94 5.99 -13.58
N ILE A 649 11.67 6.43 -13.49
CA ILE A 649 11.20 7.66 -14.14
C ILE A 649 11.89 8.88 -13.53
N SER A 650 11.91 8.98 -12.21
CA SER A 650 12.56 10.11 -11.52
C SER A 650 14.09 10.06 -11.68
N TRP A 651 14.68 8.86 -11.61
CA TRP A 651 16.09 8.66 -11.86
C TRP A 651 16.49 9.15 -13.27
N ALA A 652 15.76 8.70 -14.31
CA ALA A 652 15.99 9.13 -15.70
C ALA A 652 15.78 10.64 -15.89
N TYR A 653 14.74 11.20 -15.26
CA TYR A 653 14.45 12.63 -15.32
C TYR A 653 15.61 13.46 -14.77
N ILE A 654 16.11 13.14 -13.58
CA ILE A 654 17.23 13.87 -12.97
C ILE A 654 18.50 13.67 -13.80
N ALA A 655 18.82 12.44 -14.20
CA ALA A 655 20.01 12.15 -14.98
C ALA A 655 20.05 12.80 -16.38
N LEU A 656 18.89 13.01 -17.00
CA LEU A 656 18.78 13.67 -18.32
C LEU A 656 18.87 15.20 -18.23
N LEU A 657 18.44 15.77 -17.13
CA LEU A 657 18.43 17.24 -16.97
C LEU A 657 19.70 17.78 -16.30
N GLY A 658 20.42 16.99 -15.53
CA GLY A 658 21.62 17.34 -14.81
C GLY A 658 21.36 18.05 -13.49
#